data_fe6193e28654e81bd36580ddcaebb8aa
#
_entry.id   fe6193e28654e81bd36580ddcaebb8aa
#
_cell.length_a   1.000
_cell.length_b   1.000
_cell.length_c   1.000
_cell.angle_alpha   90.00
_cell.angle_beta   90.00
_cell.angle_gamma   90.00
#
_symmetry.space_group_name_H-M   'P 1'
#
loop_
_entity.id
_entity.type
_entity.pdbx_description
1 polymer ?
#
loop_
_entity_poly.entity_id
_entity_poly.type
_entity_poly.pdbx_seq_one_letter_code
_entity_poly.pdbx_strand_id
1 'polypeptide(L)'
;MAKEEHPQDALYAASLSSPSSFWAPFADSLTWHTRPSTTLTTNQDGTWQWFPGGRLSCCYNAIDRHVAAGNGHIDAIIYDSPVTSTIQHITYTQLLDRVQFFACALADLGLRRGDLALIYMPMIPESLVGILACNRIGVIHNVVFGGFSAPECAKRIDASRPKVILTASCGVEGTKGVIEYKPLIEAAVKAAKHKPEKIVYFKRKQCAISTDEKKGEYDWEHLVERRKQKGGFTECVPVASDEPQYTIYTSGTTGAPKGIVRETAGHTVGLAFFIKHMFNINGPGDVIFTASDIGWVVGHSYIIYAPLIAGATTVLFEGKPIGTPDAGTFWRVAAKHKVNVMFTAPTALRAIKRVDPDLDEMEKYDLSRLRTLFLAGERSEPQIVSLFQDHLARKAAKGCKVIDHWWSTESGSPISGLLTNAVHNSVVGETLPIKPGSAGKPLPGWNVKIVNDNGEEVPAGVMGNIVIKTPLGPTGFRRLWADDGNKRFQSSYMKRFAGKYLDTGDAGMVDKDGYIHIMSRTDDILNVAGHRLSTSSIEQAIISHDDVAECAVVGIPDDLKGHLPFAFITLSAHHHGKEVKINDETLFKEINASIRHNIGGIAALGGMICGTGIIPKTRSGKTLRRVLRELVENGSKGEDKAVAIPATVEDAKVVDEARKAVKVYFEERGRSGKKGVVIKAKL
;
A
#
# COMPACT_ATOMS: atom_id res chain seq x y z
N MET A 1 -34.49 -20.42 13.77
CA MET A 1 -33.23 -21.20 13.66
C MET A 1 -32.09 -20.21 13.83
N ALA A 2 -31.18 -20.44 14.80
CA ALA A 2 -29.97 -19.64 14.91
C ALA A 2 -29.20 -19.78 13.59
N LYS A 3 -28.81 -18.68 12.98
CA LYS A 3 -27.99 -18.68 11.77
C LYS A 3 -26.67 -19.35 12.14
N GLU A 4 -26.33 -20.42 11.49
CA GLU A 4 -25.06 -21.12 11.73
C GLU A 4 -23.90 -20.14 11.52
N GLU A 5 -23.01 -20.04 12.49
CA GLU A 5 -21.89 -19.09 12.46
C GLU A 5 -20.94 -19.47 11.33
N HIS A 6 -20.60 -18.49 10.46
CA HIS A 6 -19.70 -18.76 9.35
C HIS A 6 -18.29 -19.10 9.87
N PRO A 7 -17.57 -20.09 9.30
CA PRO A 7 -16.24 -20.53 9.75
C PRO A 7 -15.24 -19.38 9.93
N GLN A 8 -15.27 -18.33 9.11
CA GLN A 8 -14.40 -17.17 9.29
C GLN A 8 -14.65 -16.45 10.62
N ASP A 9 -15.90 -16.31 11.06
CA ASP A 9 -16.25 -15.64 12.32
C ASP A 9 -15.75 -16.49 13.52
N ALA A 10 -15.92 -17.80 13.46
CA ALA A 10 -15.39 -18.71 14.47
C ALA A 10 -13.85 -18.69 14.55
N LEU A 11 -13.16 -18.66 13.40
CA LEU A 11 -11.70 -18.54 13.32
C LEU A 11 -11.21 -17.20 13.88
N TYR A 12 -11.91 -16.12 13.56
CA TYR A 12 -11.62 -14.81 14.12
C TYR A 12 -11.75 -14.82 15.64
N ALA A 13 -12.86 -15.34 16.19
CA ALA A 13 -13.08 -15.45 17.62
C ALA A 13 -12.00 -16.31 18.31
N ALA A 14 -11.64 -17.46 17.74
CA ALA A 14 -10.58 -18.33 18.24
C ALA A 14 -9.22 -17.64 18.26
N SER A 15 -8.89 -16.84 17.24
CA SER A 15 -7.62 -16.12 17.16
C SER A 15 -7.45 -15.05 18.25
N LEU A 16 -8.56 -14.53 18.78
CA LEU A 16 -8.56 -13.53 19.86
C LEU A 16 -8.65 -14.14 21.24
N SER A 17 -9.46 -15.19 21.41
CA SER A 17 -9.64 -15.87 22.72
C SER A 17 -8.47 -16.79 23.10
N SER A 18 -7.84 -17.40 22.12
CA SER A 18 -6.74 -18.36 22.31
C SER A 18 -5.61 -18.14 21.30
N PRO A 19 -4.99 -16.94 21.25
CA PRO A 19 -4.02 -16.59 20.22
C PRO A 19 -2.82 -17.54 20.15
N SER A 20 -2.33 -18.03 21.29
CA SER A 20 -1.22 -18.97 21.33
C SER A 20 -1.56 -20.27 20.61
N SER A 21 -2.69 -20.89 20.93
CA SER A 21 -3.12 -22.13 20.28
C SER A 21 -3.47 -21.95 18.81
N PHE A 22 -4.03 -20.78 18.47
CA PHE A 22 -4.40 -20.47 17.08
C PHE A 22 -3.16 -20.31 16.18
N TRP A 23 -2.12 -19.59 16.62
CA TRP A 23 -0.96 -19.25 15.79
C TRP A 23 0.14 -20.30 15.80
N ALA A 24 0.19 -21.20 16.80
CA ALA A 24 1.24 -22.21 16.91
C ALA A 24 1.38 -23.12 15.67
N PRO A 25 0.29 -23.67 15.08
CA PRO A 25 0.41 -24.53 13.90
C PRO A 25 0.99 -23.80 12.66
N PHE A 26 0.75 -22.50 12.54
CA PHE A 26 1.33 -21.70 11.45
C PHE A 26 2.81 -21.43 11.66
N ALA A 27 3.24 -21.24 12.91
CA ALA A 27 4.65 -21.19 13.25
C ALA A 27 5.35 -22.54 12.97
N ASP A 28 4.69 -23.66 13.26
CA ASP A 28 5.22 -25.00 13.00
C ASP A 28 5.39 -25.32 11.50
N SER A 29 4.67 -24.63 10.63
CA SER A 29 4.82 -24.76 9.17
C SER A 29 6.11 -24.16 8.61
N LEU A 30 6.85 -23.42 9.43
CA LEU A 30 8.11 -22.76 9.05
C LEU A 30 9.33 -23.51 9.58
N THR A 31 10.47 -23.27 8.96
CA THR A 31 11.76 -23.79 9.43
C THR A 31 12.38 -22.80 10.42
N TRP A 32 12.59 -23.26 11.64
CA TRP A 32 13.25 -22.53 12.72
C TRP A 32 14.64 -23.07 12.97
N HIS A 33 15.59 -22.18 13.21
CA HIS A 33 16.89 -22.54 13.76
C HIS A 33 16.77 -22.87 15.26
N THR A 34 16.00 -22.06 15.99
CA THR A 34 15.60 -22.32 17.37
C THR A 34 14.11 -22.09 17.48
N ARG A 35 13.36 -23.10 17.93
CA ARG A 35 11.91 -22.97 18.11
C ARG A 35 11.60 -21.98 19.23
N PRO A 36 10.53 -21.19 19.12
CA PRO A 36 10.10 -20.29 20.19
C PRO A 36 9.65 -21.10 21.42
N SER A 37 9.88 -20.55 22.61
CA SER A 37 9.43 -21.14 23.87
C SER A 37 7.91 -21.09 24.03
N THR A 38 7.28 -20.04 23.48
CA THR A 38 5.82 -19.84 23.44
C THR A 38 5.45 -19.01 22.22
N THR A 39 4.18 -18.98 21.87
CA THR A 39 3.67 -18.25 20.70
C THR A 39 3.52 -16.77 20.98
N LEU A 40 2.98 -16.39 22.13
CA LEU A 40 2.74 -15.00 22.51
C LEU A 40 2.96 -14.81 24.01
N THR A 41 3.67 -13.73 24.37
CA THR A 41 3.73 -13.23 25.74
C THR A 41 3.16 -11.82 25.78
N THR A 42 2.46 -11.51 26.87
CA THR A 42 1.97 -10.16 27.17
C THR A 42 2.47 -9.79 28.56
N ASN A 43 3.16 -8.68 28.69
CA ASN A 43 3.71 -8.19 29.94
C ASN A 43 2.68 -7.35 30.74
N GLN A 44 2.93 -7.10 32.01
CA GLN A 44 2.06 -6.30 32.88
C GLN A 44 1.91 -4.85 32.41
N ASP A 45 2.92 -4.31 31.72
CA ASP A 45 2.91 -2.96 31.14
C ASP A 45 2.12 -2.87 29.80
N GLY A 46 1.49 -3.98 29.39
CA GLY A 46 0.74 -4.06 28.15
C GLY A 46 1.59 -4.26 26.88
N THR A 47 2.92 -4.40 27.03
CA THR A 47 3.77 -4.80 25.88
C THR A 47 3.59 -6.30 25.59
N TRP A 48 3.84 -6.67 24.36
CA TRP A 48 3.69 -8.07 23.90
C TRP A 48 4.86 -8.46 23.00
N GLN A 49 5.09 -9.76 22.88
CA GLN A 49 6.07 -10.32 21.96
C GLN A 49 5.53 -11.60 21.33
N TRP A 50 5.61 -11.68 20.02
CA TRP A 50 5.32 -12.90 19.27
C TRP A 50 6.55 -13.78 19.18
N PHE A 51 6.36 -15.09 19.43
CA PHE A 51 7.38 -16.13 19.28
C PHE A 51 8.68 -15.89 20.08
N PRO A 52 8.61 -15.54 21.37
CA PRO A 52 9.80 -15.24 22.18
C PRO A 52 10.76 -16.42 22.25
N GLY A 53 12.06 -16.13 22.23
CA GLY A 53 13.13 -17.12 22.21
C GLY A 53 13.35 -17.80 20.85
N GLY A 54 12.45 -17.63 19.90
CA GLY A 54 12.59 -18.17 18.56
C GLY A 54 13.70 -17.49 17.75
N ARG A 55 14.35 -18.25 16.87
CA ARG A 55 15.32 -17.76 15.89
C ARG A 55 15.05 -18.40 14.53
N LEU A 56 14.95 -17.59 13.50
CA LEU A 56 14.74 -18.05 12.12
C LEU A 56 15.40 -17.10 11.12
N SER A 57 15.54 -17.55 9.87
CA SER A 57 15.83 -16.70 8.72
C SER A 57 14.60 -16.64 7.81
N CYS A 58 14.12 -15.45 7.53
CA CYS A 58 13.05 -15.27 6.54
C CYS A 58 13.55 -15.64 5.13
N CYS A 59 14.80 -15.31 4.78
CA CYS A 59 15.41 -15.70 3.50
C CYS A 59 15.43 -17.22 3.32
N TYR A 60 15.84 -17.98 4.35
CA TYR A 60 15.80 -19.46 4.31
C TYR A 60 14.39 -19.97 4.03
N ASN A 61 13.39 -19.42 4.74
CA ASN A 61 12.01 -19.81 4.56
C ASN A 61 11.41 -19.38 3.22
N ALA A 62 11.96 -18.35 2.58
CA ALA A 62 11.53 -17.86 1.28
C ALA A 62 12.20 -18.60 0.10
N ILE A 63 13.41 -19.14 0.26
CA ILE A 63 14.17 -19.68 -0.87
C ILE A 63 14.73 -21.07 -0.57
N ASP A 64 15.66 -21.18 0.39
CA ASP A 64 16.51 -22.36 0.61
C ASP A 64 15.67 -23.62 0.87
N ARG A 65 14.63 -23.55 1.71
CA ARG A 65 13.79 -24.69 2.02
C ARG A 65 13.06 -25.25 0.81
N HIS A 66 12.71 -24.39 -0.17
CA HIS A 66 12.03 -24.83 -1.39
C HIS A 66 12.98 -25.53 -2.34
N VAL A 67 14.22 -25.03 -2.47
CA VAL A 67 15.28 -25.73 -3.23
C VAL A 67 15.59 -27.06 -2.58
N ALA A 68 15.76 -27.10 -1.26
CA ALA A 68 16.02 -28.34 -0.50
C ALA A 68 14.86 -29.35 -0.61
N ALA A 69 13.62 -28.89 -0.78
CA ALA A 69 12.44 -29.72 -1.01
C ALA A 69 12.29 -30.21 -2.48
N GLY A 70 13.26 -29.93 -3.38
CA GLY A 70 13.22 -30.35 -4.77
C GLY A 70 12.49 -29.38 -5.73
N ASN A 71 11.98 -28.27 -5.23
CA ASN A 71 11.23 -27.27 -6.03
C ASN A 71 12.13 -26.20 -6.69
N GLY A 72 13.45 -26.43 -6.71
CA GLY A 72 14.42 -25.48 -7.25
C GLY A 72 14.21 -25.10 -8.73
N HIS A 73 13.55 -25.96 -9.50
CA HIS A 73 13.24 -25.75 -10.93
C HIS A 73 12.00 -24.88 -11.18
N ILE A 74 11.19 -24.63 -10.15
CA ILE A 74 9.98 -23.79 -10.23
C ILE A 74 10.39 -22.33 -10.35
N ASP A 75 9.65 -21.54 -11.14
CA ASP A 75 9.83 -20.09 -11.21
C ASP A 75 9.51 -19.45 -9.86
N ALA A 76 10.49 -18.79 -9.27
CA ALA A 76 10.29 -17.94 -8.08
C ALA A 76 9.77 -16.55 -8.49
N ILE A 77 10.38 -16.00 -9.56
CA ILE A 77 10.06 -14.66 -10.07
C ILE A 77 9.86 -14.73 -11.58
N ILE A 78 8.75 -14.17 -12.06
CA ILE A 78 8.57 -13.80 -13.45
C ILE A 78 8.70 -12.27 -13.52
N TYR A 79 9.78 -11.77 -14.13
CA TYR A 79 9.95 -10.36 -14.41
C TYR A 79 9.32 -10.01 -15.75
N ASP A 80 8.38 -9.09 -15.78
CA ASP A 80 7.71 -8.58 -16.98
C ASP A 80 7.84 -7.07 -17.05
N SER A 81 8.63 -6.57 -17.99
CA SER A 81 8.88 -5.14 -18.20
C SER A 81 8.50 -4.74 -19.63
N PRO A 82 7.29 -4.23 -19.84
CA PRO A 82 6.91 -3.68 -21.14
C PRO A 82 7.72 -2.43 -21.51
N VAL A 83 8.23 -1.68 -20.53
CA VAL A 83 9.04 -0.47 -20.78
C VAL A 83 10.46 -0.77 -21.29
N THR A 84 10.95 -1.98 -21.07
CA THR A 84 12.22 -2.45 -21.61
C THR A 84 12.06 -3.63 -22.59
N SER A 85 10.81 -4.03 -22.87
CA SER A 85 10.48 -5.21 -23.69
C SER A 85 11.18 -6.48 -23.21
N THR A 86 11.26 -6.66 -21.88
CA THR A 86 11.99 -7.76 -21.25
C THR A 86 11.03 -8.67 -20.48
N ILE A 87 11.14 -9.98 -20.70
CA ILE A 87 10.52 -11.00 -19.85
C ILE A 87 11.60 -11.97 -19.42
N GLN A 88 11.69 -12.25 -18.11
CA GLN A 88 12.66 -13.16 -17.56
C GLN A 88 11.99 -14.07 -16.52
N HIS A 89 12.26 -15.35 -16.63
CA HIS A 89 11.90 -16.37 -15.65
C HIS A 89 13.13 -16.67 -14.79
N ILE A 90 12.97 -16.62 -13.48
CA ILE A 90 14.02 -16.87 -12.50
C ILE A 90 13.54 -17.97 -11.57
N THR A 91 14.13 -19.13 -11.67
CA THR A 91 13.79 -20.28 -10.82
C THR A 91 14.28 -20.08 -9.38
N TYR A 92 13.75 -20.88 -8.44
CA TYR A 92 14.21 -20.85 -7.04
C TYR A 92 15.72 -21.14 -6.93
N THR A 93 16.26 -22.08 -7.72
CA THR A 93 17.70 -22.33 -7.75
C THR A 93 18.48 -21.11 -8.25
N GLN A 94 18.05 -20.50 -9.33
CA GLN A 94 18.70 -19.31 -9.86
C GLN A 94 18.60 -18.11 -8.92
N LEU A 95 17.47 -17.96 -8.22
CA LEU A 95 17.29 -16.92 -7.19
C LEU A 95 18.23 -17.18 -6.00
N LEU A 96 18.33 -18.44 -5.54
CA LEU A 96 19.25 -18.83 -4.48
C LEU A 96 20.69 -18.45 -4.82
N ASP A 97 21.16 -18.81 -6.00
CA ASP A 97 22.53 -18.50 -6.47
C ASP A 97 22.79 -16.99 -6.48
N ARG A 98 21.88 -16.20 -7.07
CA ARG A 98 22.00 -14.74 -7.11
C ARG A 98 22.05 -14.14 -5.72
N VAL A 99 21.17 -14.57 -4.82
CA VAL A 99 21.09 -14.07 -3.44
C VAL A 99 22.32 -14.46 -2.63
N GLN A 100 22.82 -15.70 -2.75
CA GLN A 100 24.00 -16.17 -2.03
C GLN A 100 25.24 -15.38 -2.44
N PHE A 101 25.51 -15.23 -3.73
CA PHE A 101 26.67 -14.49 -4.21
C PHE A 101 26.63 -13.02 -3.81
N PHE A 102 25.47 -12.38 -3.93
CA PHE A 102 25.35 -10.98 -3.57
C PHE A 102 25.40 -10.77 -2.04
N ALA A 103 24.84 -11.67 -1.24
CA ALA A 103 24.97 -11.65 0.21
C ALA A 103 26.44 -11.76 0.68
N CYS A 104 27.20 -12.66 0.04
CA CYS A 104 28.65 -12.75 0.26
C CYS A 104 29.39 -11.46 -0.13
N ALA A 105 29.01 -10.85 -1.27
CA ALA A 105 29.60 -9.59 -1.70
C ALA A 105 29.31 -8.45 -0.71
N LEU A 106 28.11 -8.37 -0.15
CA LEU A 106 27.75 -7.42 0.90
C LEU A 106 28.56 -7.67 2.20
N ALA A 107 28.77 -8.94 2.57
CA ALA A 107 29.61 -9.30 3.71
C ALA A 107 31.09 -8.95 3.47
N ASP A 108 31.61 -9.12 2.25
CA ASP A 108 32.97 -8.67 1.87
C ASP A 108 33.11 -7.14 1.93
N LEU A 109 32.04 -6.39 1.63
CA LEU A 109 31.96 -4.95 1.85
C LEU A 109 31.87 -4.54 3.33
N GLY A 110 31.86 -5.50 4.25
CA GLY A 110 31.86 -5.23 5.70
C GLY A 110 30.49 -5.09 6.34
N LEU A 111 29.39 -5.45 5.64
CA LEU A 111 28.06 -5.48 6.27
C LEU A 111 27.94 -6.69 7.20
N ARG A 112 27.28 -6.49 8.33
CA ARG A 112 27.06 -7.50 9.37
C ARG A 112 25.61 -7.44 9.87
N ARG A 113 25.18 -8.49 10.56
CA ARG A 113 23.89 -8.53 11.24
C ARG A 113 23.64 -7.27 12.06
N GLY A 114 22.48 -6.65 11.89
CA GLY A 114 22.08 -5.42 12.55
C GLY A 114 22.48 -4.13 11.82
N ASP A 115 23.40 -4.19 10.82
CA ASP A 115 23.64 -3.04 9.93
C ASP A 115 22.41 -2.75 9.08
N LEU A 116 22.27 -1.53 8.58
CA LEU A 116 21.16 -1.12 7.73
C LEU A 116 21.64 -0.79 6.31
N ALA A 117 20.91 -1.34 5.33
CA ALA A 117 21.05 -1.02 3.90
C ALA A 117 19.83 -0.23 3.41
N LEU A 118 20.05 0.90 2.74
CA LEU A 118 18.99 1.62 2.05
C LEU A 118 18.94 1.15 0.59
N ILE A 119 17.74 0.83 0.10
CA ILE A 119 17.52 0.34 -1.26
C ILE A 119 16.67 1.36 -2.02
N TYR A 120 17.26 1.97 -3.04
CA TYR A 120 16.60 2.90 -3.96
C TYR A 120 16.72 2.35 -5.37
N MET A 121 15.82 1.45 -5.73
CA MET A 121 15.87 0.71 -6.99
C MET A 121 14.51 0.68 -7.69
N PRO A 122 14.48 0.52 -9.04
CA PRO A 122 13.23 0.29 -9.77
C PRO A 122 12.74 -1.14 -9.57
N MET A 123 11.59 -1.47 -10.17
CA MET A 123 10.96 -2.80 -10.12
C MET A 123 11.69 -3.81 -11.02
N ILE A 124 12.91 -4.19 -10.63
CA ILE A 124 13.76 -5.14 -11.34
C ILE A 124 14.19 -6.31 -10.43
N PRO A 125 14.59 -7.47 -10.98
CA PRO A 125 14.98 -8.64 -10.19
C PRO A 125 16.07 -8.35 -9.15
N GLU A 126 17.03 -7.50 -9.48
CA GLU A 126 18.15 -7.15 -8.60
C GLU A 126 17.68 -6.44 -7.32
N SER A 127 16.54 -5.74 -7.35
CA SER A 127 15.97 -5.15 -6.14
C SER A 127 15.52 -6.24 -5.15
N LEU A 128 14.88 -7.31 -5.63
CA LEU A 128 14.48 -8.45 -4.79
C LEU A 128 15.71 -9.22 -4.31
N VAL A 129 16.70 -9.43 -5.18
CA VAL A 129 17.98 -10.05 -4.83
C VAL A 129 18.68 -9.26 -3.71
N GLY A 130 18.74 -7.93 -3.80
CA GLY A 130 19.33 -7.06 -2.78
C GLY A 130 18.63 -7.17 -1.43
N ILE A 131 17.28 -7.15 -1.43
CA ILE A 131 16.46 -7.31 -0.23
C ILE A 131 16.71 -8.67 0.44
N LEU A 132 16.65 -9.75 -0.33
CA LEU A 132 16.84 -11.11 0.18
C LEU A 132 18.29 -11.37 0.61
N ALA A 133 19.28 -10.79 -0.07
CA ALA A 133 20.69 -10.86 0.32
C ALA A 133 20.94 -10.16 1.66
N CYS A 134 20.34 -8.98 1.90
CA CYS A 134 20.36 -8.34 3.21
C CYS A 134 19.79 -9.25 4.29
N ASN A 135 18.60 -9.82 4.05
CA ASN A 135 17.97 -10.76 4.99
C ASN A 135 18.83 -12.00 5.26
N ARG A 136 19.54 -12.51 4.23
CA ARG A 136 20.39 -13.70 4.36
C ARG A 136 21.49 -13.52 5.40
N ILE A 137 22.06 -12.35 5.48
CA ILE A 137 23.15 -12.04 6.43
C ILE A 137 22.70 -11.25 7.66
N GLY A 138 21.37 -11.14 7.89
CA GLY A 138 20.80 -10.42 9.04
C GLY A 138 20.96 -8.90 8.98
N VAL A 139 21.17 -8.33 7.79
CA VAL A 139 21.17 -6.88 7.54
C VAL A 139 19.74 -6.40 7.39
N ILE A 140 19.42 -5.30 8.06
CA ILE A 140 18.12 -4.64 8.02
C ILE A 140 18.03 -3.84 6.72
N HIS A 141 17.00 -4.04 5.92
CA HIS A 141 16.82 -3.21 4.72
C HIS A 141 15.77 -2.11 4.94
N ASN A 142 15.96 -1.02 4.22
CA ASN A 142 15.03 0.09 4.12
C ASN A 142 14.81 0.42 2.64
N VAL A 143 13.66 0.06 2.09
CA VAL A 143 13.35 0.36 0.69
C VAL A 143 12.73 1.74 0.60
N VAL A 144 13.27 2.55 -0.27
CA VAL A 144 12.79 3.89 -0.60
C VAL A 144 12.21 3.85 -2.01
N PHE A 145 10.98 4.31 -2.16
CA PHE A 145 10.30 4.34 -3.45
C PHE A 145 11.12 5.07 -4.52
N GLY A 146 11.40 4.39 -5.64
CA GLY A 146 12.28 4.87 -6.73
C GLY A 146 11.81 6.14 -7.44
N GLY A 147 10.61 6.61 -7.12
CA GLY A 147 10.09 7.88 -7.59
C GLY A 147 10.33 9.07 -6.65
N PHE A 148 10.97 8.90 -5.47
CA PHE A 148 11.22 10.03 -4.56
C PHE A 148 12.33 10.94 -5.08
N SER A 149 12.21 12.24 -4.78
CA SER A 149 13.23 13.25 -5.07
C SER A 149 14.46 13.11 -4.15
N ALA A 150 15.57 13.72 -4.55
CA ALA A 150 16.79 13.72 -3.75
C ALA A 150 16.61 14.24 -2.30
N PRO A 151 15.88 15.35 -2.02
CA PRO A 151 15.60 15.78 -0.65
C PRO A 151 14.82 14.75 0.18
N GLU A 152 13.88 14.03 -0.41
CA GLU A 152 13.13 13.01 0.30
C GLU A 152 13.95 11.75 0.56
N CYS A 153 14.82 11.38 -0.37
CA CYS A 153 15.79 10.30 -0.16
C CYS A 153 16.77 10.71 0.97
N ALA A 154 17.25 11.95 0.99
CA ALA A 154 18.13 12.49 2.05
C ALA A 154 17.49 12.38 3.45
N LYS A 155 16.19 12.71 3.59
CA LYS A 155 15.46 12.52 4.86
C LYS A 155 15.44 11.07 5.33
N ARG A 156 15.35 10.08 4.41
CA ARG A 156 15.38 8.66 4.75
C ARG A 156 16.79 8.19 5.09
N ILE A 157 17.81 8.72 4.40
CA ILE A 157 19.22 8.49 4.77
C ILE A 157 19.47 8.97 6.18
N ASP A 158 19.05 10.18 6.54
CA ASP A 158 19.23 10.73 7.89
C ASP A 158 18.44 9.95 8.95
N ALA A 159 17.21 9.55 8.63
CA ALA A 159 16.34 8.84 9.56
C ALA A 159 16.78 7.37 9.79
N SER A 160 17.23 6.68 8.74
CA SER A 160 17.60 5.26 8.82
C SER A 160 19.08 5.04 9.09
N ARG A 161 19.95 6.01 8.74
CA ARG A 161 21.41 5.97 8.91
C ARG A 161 22.04 4.71 8.28
N PRO A 162 21.83 4.48 6.97
CA PRO A 162 22.31 3.27 6.31
C PRO A 162 23.84 3.27 6.21
N LYS A 163 24.43 2.08 6.33
CA LYS A 163 25.84 1.84 6.07
C LYS A 163 26.14 1.78 4.57
N VAL A 164 25.18 1.24 3.80
CA VAL A 164 25.27 1.10 2.33
C VAL A 164 23.97 1.58 1.67
N ILE A 165 24.10 2.14 0.46
CA ILE A 165 22.97 2.33 -0.46
C ILE A 165 23.10 1.33 -1.61
N LEU A 166 22.03 0.58 -1.89
CA LEU A 166 21.89 -0.23 -3.08
C LEU A 166 20.99 0.51 -4.06
N THR A 167 21.46 0.71 -5.29
CA THR A 167 20.71 1.47 -6.30
C THR A 167 20.96 0.94 -7.71
N ALA A 168 20.22 1.44 -8.69
CA ALA A 168 20.46 1.19 -10.11
C ALA A 168 21.00 2.45 -10.79
N SER A 169 21.53 2.31 -12.02
CA SER A 169 21.92 3.47 -12.82
C SER A 169 20.73 4.31 -13.24
N CYS A 170 19.55 3.68 -13.45
CA CYS A 170 18.33 4.38 -13.84
C CYS A 170 17.05 3.59 -13.53
N GLY A 171 15.92 4.30 -13.46
CA GLY A 171 14.58 3.80 -13.69
C GLY A 171 14.14 4.06 -15.13
N VAL A 172 13.09 3.35 -15.60
CA VAL A 172 12.45 3.60 -16.90
C VAL A 172 10.95 3.77 -16.67
N GLU A 173 10.42 4.94 -17.03
CA GLU A 173 8.98 5.23 -16.96
C GLU A 173 8.43 5.47 -18.37
N GLY A 174 7.30 4.83 -18.73
CA GLY A 174 6.79 4.80 -20.10
C GLY A 174 6.71 6.18 -20.79
N THR A 175 6.15 7.17 -20.14
CA THR A 175 5.99 8.52 -20.71
C THR A 175 7.19 9.45 -20.46
N LYS A 176 7.99 9.19 -19.44
CA LYS A 176 9.14 10.03 -19.05
C LYS A 176 10.47 9.51 -19.56
N GLY A 177 10.50 8.27 -20.09
CA GLY A 177 11.73 7.63 -20.55
C GLY A 177 12.67 7.25 -19.41
N VAL A 178 13.97 7.40 -19.64
CA VAL A 178 15.03 7.07 -18.69
C VAL A 178 15.17 8.15 -17.63
N ILE A 179 15.13 7.74 -16.35
CA ILE A 179 15.35 8.60 -15.18
C ILE A 179 16.66 8.18 -14.53
N GLU A 180 17.66 9.04 -14.61
CA GLU A 180 19.00 8.79 -14.05
C GLU A 180 18.96 8.79 -12.51
N TYR A 181 19.42 7.70 -11.88
CA TYR A 181 19.43 7.59 -10.42
C TYR A 181 20.75 8.04 -9.79
N LYS A 182 21.87 7.94 -10.51
CA LYS A 182 23.18 8.32 -9.96
C LYS A 182 23.22 9.80 -9.54
N PRO A 183 22.85 10.78 -10.39
CA PRO A 183 22.82 12.18 -9.97
C PRO A 183 21.85 12.45 -8.80
N LEU A 184 20.72 11.73 -8.77
CA LEU A 184 19.74 11.86 -7.69
C LEU A 184 20.31 11.35 -6.36
N ILE A 185 20.96 10.20 -6.35
CA ILE A 185 21.58 9.60 -5.14
C ILE A 185 22.75 10.48 -4.67
N GLU A 186 23.60 10.96 -5.57
CA GLU A 186 24.69 11.90 -5.24
C GLU A 186 24.15 13.17 -4.57
N ALA A 187 23.08 13.77 -5.14
CA ALA A 187 22.43 14.93 -4.56
C ALA A 187 21.79 14.62 -3.20
N ALA A 188 21.17 13.44 -3.03
CA ALA A 188 20.59 13.01 -1.77
C ALA A 188 21.66 12.82 -0.69
N VAL A 189 22.75 12.12 -1.01
CA VAL A 189 23.89 11.91 -0.09
C VAL A 189 24.55 13.24 0.26
N LYS A 190 24.69 14.16 -0.71
CA LYS A 190 25.23 15.51 -0.44
C LYS A 190 24.36 16.28 0.55
N ALA A 191 23.04 16.23 0.39
CA ALA A 191 22.05 16.93 1.23
C ALA A 191 21.87 16.31 2.62
N ALA A 192 22.02 14.99 2.76
CA ALA A 192 21.88 14.27 4.01
C ALA A 192 23.00 14.64 5.01
N LYS A 193 22.67 14.62 6.31
CA LYS A 193 23.65 14.77 7.41
C LYS A 193 24.48 13.50 7.57
N HIS A 194 23.81 12.34 7.56
CA HIS A 194 24.46 11.04 7.59
C HIS A 194 25.06 10.71 6.22
N LYS A 195 26.31 10.20 6.22
CA LYS A 195 26.99 9.80 4.98
C LYS A 195 27.13 8.28 4.95
N PRO A 196 26.45 7.57 4.05
CA PRO A 196 26.68 6.16 3.82
C PRO A 196 28.12 5.90 3.42
N GLU A 197 28.71 4.81 3.91
CA GLU A 197 30.09 4.47 3.62
C GLU A 197 30.29 4.00 2.17
N LYS A 198 29.24 3.39 1.60
CA LYS A 198 29.31 2.72 0.30
C LYS A 198 28.01 2.87 -0.48
N ILE A 199 28.14 2.92 -1.80
CA ILE A 199 27.01 2.92 -2.76
C ILE A 199 27.29 1.82 -3.78
N VAL A 200 26.36 0.89 -3.95
CA VAL A 200 26.43 -0.19 -4.93
C VAL A 200 25.45 0.09 -6.06
N TYR A 201 25.95 0.20 -7.27
CA TYR A 201 25.17 0.49 -8.47
C TYR A 201 24.97 -0.75 -9.33
N PHE A 202 23.74 -1.12 -9.61
CA PHE A 202 23.40 -2.03 -10.70
C PHE A 202 23.32 -1.24 -12.01
N LYS A 203 24.17 -1.54 -12.98
CA LYS A 203 24.23 -0.83 -14.25
C LYS A 203 23.20 -1.37 -15.23
N ARG A 204 22.19 -0.60 -15.54
CA ARG A 204 21.20 -0.94 -16.57
C ARG A 204 21.68 -0.54 -17.96
N LYS A 205 21.32 -1.32 -18.98
CA LYS A 205 21.68 -1.07 -20.40
C LYS A 205 21.17 0.29 -20.91
N GLN A 206 20.07 0.79 -20.33
CA GLN A 206 19.42 2.04 -20.70
C GLN A 206 20.19 3.29 -20.25
N CYS A 207 21.11 3.16 -19.27
CA CYS A 207 21.90 4.29 -18.79
C CYS A 207 23.28 3.81 -18.32
N ALA A 208 24.29 4.11 -19.09
CA ALA A 208 25.68 3.81 -18.75
C ALA A 208 26.19 4.80 -17.69
N ILE A 209 26.82 4.29 -16.64
CA ILE A 209 27.48 5.09 -15.60
C ILE A 209 28.88 4.53 -15.32
N SER A 210 29.77 5.37 -14.83
CA SER A 210 31.03 4.96 -14.21
C SER A 210 30.89 4.88 -12.70
N THR A 211 31.69 4.01 -12.07
CA THR A 211 31.81 3.86 -10.62
C THR A 211 33.28 3.97 -10.21
N ASP A 212 33.57 4.53 -9.02
CA ASP A 212 34.91 4.72 -8.50
C ASP A 212 34.98 4.15 -7.07
N GLU A 213 35.63 2.99 -6.93
CA GLU A 213 35.77 2.32 -5.62
C GLU A 213 36.54 3.16 -4.60
N LYS A 214 37.43 4.09 -5.04
CA LYS A 214 38.12 5.01 -4.13
C LYS A 214 37.19 6.02 -3.48
N LYS A 215 36.04 6.27 -4.12
CA LYS A 215 34.97 7.13 -3.60
C LYS A 215 33.86 6.34 -2.88
N GLY A 216 34.04 5.02 -2.73
CA GLY A 216 33.03 4.15 -2.12
C GLY A 216 31.90 3.76 -3.07
N GLU A 217 32.09 3.92 -4.40
CA GLU A 217 31.12 3.53 -5.42
C GLU A 217 31.51 2.18 -6.02
N TYR A 218 30.62 1.21 -5.95
CA TYR A 218 30.87 -0.15 -6.38
C TYR A 218 29.92 -0.55 -7.50
N ASP A 219 30.39 -1.37 -8.42
CA ASP A 219 29.61 -2.02 -9.44
C ASP A 219 29.05 -3.35 -8.91
N TRP A 220 27.73 -3.53 -8.99
CA TRP A 220 27.03 -4.74 -8.53
C TRP A 220 27.55 -6.02 -9.20
N GLU A 221 27.63 -6.02 -10.53
CA GLU A 221 28.05 -7.19 -11.27
C GLU A 221 29.53 -7.52 -11.01
N HIS A 222 30.38 -6.51 -10.88
CA HIS A 222 31.78 -6.67 -10.51
C HIS A 222 31.96 -7.29 -9.12
N LEU A 223 31.14 -6.87 -8.15
CA LEU A 223 31.16 -7.45 -6.80
C LEU A 223 30.76 -8.93 -6.84
N VAL A 224 29.70 -9.27 -7.57
CA VAL A 224 29.21 -10.64 -7.72
C VAL A 224 30.26 -11.50 -8.43
N GLU A 225 30.87 -11.01 -9.50
CA GLU A 225 31.87 -11.75 -10.25
C GLU A 225 33.15 -12.02 -9.42
N ARG A 226 33.66 -11.00 -8.71
CA ARG A 226 34.77 -11.19 -7.76
C ARG A 226 34.44 -12.24 -6.69
N ARG A 227 33.16 -12.28 -6.26
CA ARG A 227 32.75 -13.28 -5.26
C ARG A 227 32.66 -14.68 -5.84
N LYS A 228 32.17 -14.85 -7.07
CA LYS A 228 32.15 -16.14 -7.76
C LYS A 228 33.55 -16.72 -7.88
N GLN A 229 34.53 -15.89 -8.25
CA GLN A 229 35.95 -16.30 -8.38
C GLN A 229 36.56 -16.75 -7.05
N LYS A 230 36.16 -16.10 -5.90
CA LYS A 230 36.61 -16.52 -4.56
C LYS A 230 35.99 -17.86 -4.13
N GLY A 231 34.81 -18.20 -4.64
CA GLY A 231 34.03 -19.35 -4.24
C GLY A 231 33.43 -19.24 -2.83
N GLY A 232 32.71 -20.27 -2.42
CA GLY A 232 32.05 -20.36 -1.12
C GLY A 232 30.74 -19.56 -1.04
N PHE A 233 29.87 -20.01 -0.14
CA PHE A 233 28.56 -19.42 0.08
C PHE A 233 28.40 -18.98 1.54
N THR A 234 27.55 -17.95 1.75
CA THR A 234 27.11 -17.55 3.07
C THR A 234 25.81 -18.26 3.41
N GLU A 235 25.78 -19.01 4.48
CA GLU A 235 24.53 -19.55 5.02
C GLU A 235 23.62 -18.43 5.54
N CYS A 236 22.34 -18.76 5.68
CA CYS A 236 21.39 -17.83 6.25
C CYS A 236 21.69 -17.60 7.75
N VAL A 237 21.86 -16.36 8.14
CA VAL A 237 22.04 -15.95 9.54
C VAL A 237 20.68 -15.99 10.23
N PRO A 238 20.47 -16.85 11.25
CA PRO A 238 19.24 -16.84 12.01
C PRO A 238 19.22 -15.66 12.98
N VAL A 239 18.13 -14.87 12.92
CA VAL A 239 17.92 -13.71 13.79
C VAL A 239 16.84 -14.02 14.83
N ALA A 240 16.82 -13.29 15.95
CA ALA A 240 15.79 -13.47 16.97
C ALA A 240 14.42 -13.02 16.45
N SER A 241 13.37 -13.55 17.06
CA SER A 241 11.97 -13.32 16.65
C SER A 241 11.60 -11.85 16.53
N ASP A 242 12.13 -11.01 17.41
CA ASP A 242 11.85 -9.58 17.51
C ASP A 242 12.93 -8.70 16.88
N GLU A 243 13.96 -9.30 16.25
CA GLU A 243 14.92 -8.50 15.49
C GLU A 243 14.25 -7.91 14.24
N PRO A 244 14.63 -6.65 13.90
CA PRO A 244 14.13 -6.00 12.71
C PRO A 244 14.53 -6.74 11.44
N GLN A 245 13.55 -7.09 10.63
CA GLN A 245 13.77 -7.58 9.27
C GLN A 245 13.97 -6.41 8.30
N TYR A 246 13.10 -5.40 8.43
CA TYR A 246 13.18 -4.18 7.65
C TYR A 246 12.56 -2.99 8.38
N THR A 247 12.87 -1.81 7.86
CA THR A 247 12.17 -0.58 8.20
C THR A 247 11.50 0.00 6.95
N ILE A 248 10.31 0.58 7.12
CA ILE A 248 9.63 1.29 6.05
C ILE A 248 9.09 2.62 6.59
N TYR A 249 9.30 3.70 5.84
CA TYR A 249 8.96 5.04 6.32
C TYR A 249 7.63 5.54 5.77
N THR A 250 6.76 5.96 6.68
CA THR A 250 5.50 6.65 6.36
C THR A 250 5.65 8.15 6.53
N SER A 251 4.85 8.93 5.80
CA SER A 251 4.76 10.38 5.99
C SER A 251 4.04 10.63 7.32
N GLY A 252 4.79 11.13 8.34
CA GLY A 252 4.18 11.53 9.60
C GLY A 252 3.34 12.80 9.45
N THR A 253 2.22 12.89 10.16
CA THR A 253 1.42 14.12 10.28
C THR A 253 2.22 15.29 10.87
N THR A 254 3.31 15.00 11.59
CA THR A 254 4.22 15.96 12.22
C THR A 254 5.43 16.35 11.36
N GLY A 255 5.45 15.99 10.08
CA GLY A 255 6.51 16.38 9.13
C GLY A 255 7.75 15.47 9.08
N ALA A 256 8.15 14.81 10.16
CA ALA A 256 9.27 13.88 10.14
C ALA A 256 8.80 12.44 9.80
N PRO A 257 9.49 11.72 8.89
CA PRO A 257 9.12 10.36 8.55
C PRO A 257 9.14 9.43 9.79
N LYS A 258 8.15 8.52 9.89
CA LYS A 258 8.10 7.49 10.92
C LYS A 258 8.60 6.17 10.31
N GLY A 259 9.68 5.62 10.85
CA GLY A 259 10.23 4.33 10.43
C GLY A 259 9.52 3.19 11.16
N ILE A 260 8.58 2.54 10.49
CA ILE A 260 7.90 1.36 11.02
C ILE A 260 8.90 0.21 11.03
N VAL A 261 9.12 -0.41 12.19
CA VAL A 261 9.98 -1.59 12.31
C VAL A 261 9.14 -2.85 12.12
N ARG A 262 9.56 -3.70 11.20
CA ARG A 262 8.96 -5.01 11.00
C ARG A 262 9.82 -6.09 11.63
N GLU A 263 9.26 -6.79 12.61
CA GLU A 263 9.95 -7.88 13.32
C GLU A 263 9.88 -9.18 12.52
N THR A 264 10.97 -9.96 12.58
CA THR A 264 11.17 -11.05 11.62
C THR A 264 10.16 -12.19 11.79
N ALA A 265 10.01 -12.76 12.99
CA ALA A 265 9.23 -13.98 13.15
C ALA A 265 7.72 -13.74 12.98
N GLY A 266 7.17 -12.73 13.67
CA GLY A 266 5.75 -12.40 13.56
C GLY A 266 5.34 -12.11 12.12
N HIS A 267 6.17 -11.37 11.39
CA HIS A 267 5.94 -11.08 9.98
C HIS A 267 5.96 -12.36 9.13
N THR A 268 6.97 -13.22 9.30
CA THR A 268 7.09 -14.46 8.50
C THR A 268 5.92 -15.41 8.73
N VAL A 269 5.53 -15.64 10.00
CA VAL A 269 4.38 -16.51 10.35
C VAL A 269 3.07 -15.93 9.86
N GLY A 270 2.83 -14.63 10.10
CA GLY A 270 1.60 -13.99 9.65
C GLY A 270 1.45 -13.98 8.13
N LEU A 271 2.53 -13.73 7.38
CA LEU A 271 2.49 -13.79 5.92
C LEU A 271 2.22 -15.20 5.40
N ALA A 272 2.81 -16.24 6.02
CA ALA A 272 2.51 -17.64 5.68
C ALA A 272 1.02 -17.97 5.87
N PHE A 273 0.38 -17.41 6.91
CA PHE A 273 -1.07 -17.54 7.13
C PHE A 273 -1.86 -16.82 6.03
N PHE A 274 -1.64 -15.52 5.85
CA PHE A 274 -2.48 -14.72 4.96
C PHE A 274 -2.36 -15.11 3.49
N ILE A 275 -1.16 -15.44 3.01
CA ILE A 275 -0.97 -15.85 1.62
C ILE A 275 -1.75 -17.12 1.28
N LYS A 276 -1.83 -18.05 2.22
CA LYS A 276 -2.54 -19.31 2.05
C LYS A 276 -4.05 -19.17 2.25
N HIS A 277 -4.47 -18.53 3.33
CA HIS A 277 -5.87 -18.59 3.77
C HIS A 277 -6.72 -17.43 3.26
N MET A 278 -6.12 -16.26 3.02
CA MET A 278 -6.82 -15.14 2.43
C MET A 278 -6.61 -15.09 0.91
N PHE A 279 -5.35 -15.16 0.44
CA PHE A 279 -5.04 -15.04 -0.98
C PHE A 279 -5.17 -16.39 -1.74
N ASN A 280 -5.35 -17.51 -1.05
CA ASN A 280 -5.47 -18.84 -1.63
C ASN A 280 -4.30 -19.20 -2.57
N ILE A 281 -3.10 -18.85 -2.15
CA ILE A 281 -1.84 -19.25 -2.79
C ILE A 281 -1.24 -20.36 -1.94
N ASN A 282 -1.14 -21.57 -2.50
CA ASN A 282 -0.84 -22.78 -1.77
C ASN A 282 0.57 -23.33 -1.99
N GLY A 283 1.33 -22.72 -2.92
CA GLY A 283 2.72 -23.12 -3.17
C GLY A 283 3.05 -23.30 -4.65
N PRO A 284 3.90 -24.28 -4.98
CA PRO A 284 4.35 -24.50 -6.36
C PRO A 284 3.18 -24.67 -7.34
N GLY A 285 3.23 -23.97 -8.46
CA GLY A 285 2.19 -23.97 -9.48
C GLY A 285 1.16 -22.83 -9.35
N ASP A 286 1.12 -22.14 -8.22
CA ASP A 286 0.36 -20.90 -8.07
C ASP A 286 1.20 -19.68 -8.47
N VAL A 287 0.56 -18.72 -9.14
CA VAL A 287 1.16 -17.47 -9.59
C VAL A 287 0.36 -16.29 -9.05
N ILE A 288 1.04 -15.37 -8.37
CA ILE A 288 0.42 -14.11 -7.90
C ILE A 288 1.01 -12.92 -8.64
N PHE A 289 0.14 -12.01 -9.07
CA PHE A 289 0.50 -10.71 -9.62
C PHE A 289 0.02 -9.59 -8.68
N THR A 290 0.92 -9.06 -7.89
CA THR A 290 0.66 -7.86 -7.07
C THR A 290 1.14 -6.64 -7.85
N ALA A 291 0.20 -5.96 -8.49
CA ALA A 291 0.45 -4.77 -9.30
C ALA A 291 0.65 -3.53 -8.40
N SER A 292 1.80 -3.47 -7.77
CA SER A 292 2.24 -2.41 -6.85
C SER A 292 3.75 -2.24 -6.91
N ASP A 293 4.34 -1.49 -5.98
CA ASP A 293 5.77 -1.19 -5.93
C ASP A 293 6.40 -1.69 -4.62
N ILE A 294 7.66 -2.15 -4.69
CA ILE A 294 8.44 -2.61 -3.54
C ILE A 294 8.73 -1.52 -2.50
N GLY A 295 8.64 -0.25 -2.87
CA GLY A 295 8.75 0.89 -1.96
C GLY A 295 7.58 1.04 -0.99
N TRP A 296 6.52 0.24 -1.15
CA TRP A 296 5.36 0.20 -0.27
C TRP A 296 5.30 -1.11 0.53
N VAL A 297 4.57 -1.09 1.64
CA VAL A 297 4.41 -2.29 2.48
C VAL A 297 3.79 -3.45 1.70
N VAL A 298 2.88 -3.19 0.77
CA VAL A 298 2.26 -4.20 -0.08
C VAL A 298 3.30 -4.93 -0.95
N GLY A 299 4.30 -4.22 -1.44
CA GLY A 299 5.40 -4.82 -2.20
C GLY A 299 6.24 -5.75 -1.34
N HIS A 300 6.61 -5.33 -0.12
CA HIS A 300 7.29 -6.20 0.83
C HIS A 300 6.49 -7.46 1.11
N SER A 301 5.22 -7.29 1.51
CA SER A 301 4.39 -8.42 1.93
C SER A 301 4.01 -9.36 0.77
N TYR A 302 3.55 -8.83 -0.38
CA TYR A 302 2.87 -9.62 -1.41
C TYR A 302 3.52 -9.61 -2.81
N ILE A 303 4.63 -8.88 -3.00
CA ILE A 303 5.52 -9.10 -4.14
C ILE A 303 6.70 -9.98 -3.73
N ILE A 304 7.27 -9.72 -2.53
CA ILE A 304 8.54 -10.34 -2.12
C ILE A 304 8.28 -11.52 -1.19
N TYR A 305 7.86 -11.26 0.07
CA TYR A 305 7.97 -12.28 1.12
C TYR A 305 6.90 -13.36 1.05
N ALA A 306 5.62 -13.01 1.05
CA ALA A 306 4.55 -14.00 1.17
C ALA A 306 4.52 -15.03 0.03
N PRO A 307 4.64 -14.63 -1.26
CA PRO A 307 4.69 -15.59 -2.36
C PRO A 307 5.88 -16.55 -2.24
N LEU A 308 7.07 -16.02 -1.95
CA LEU A 308 8.28 -16.83 -1.82
C LEU A 308 8.24 -17.73 -0.58
N ILE A 309 7.69 -17.28 0.56
CA ILE A 309 7.44 -18.13 1.72
C ILE A 309 6.51 -19.28 1.37
N ALA A 310 5.51 -19.08 0.55
CA ALA A 310 4.62 -20.14 0.08
C ALA A 310 5.28 -21.11 -0.90
N GLY A 311 6.39 -20.75 -1.53
CA GLY A 311 7.00 -21.51 -2.63
C GLY A 311 6.30 -21.30 -3.97
N ALA A 312 5.53 -20.21 -4.09
CA ALA A 312 4.77 -19.84 -5.27
C ALA A 312 5.59 -18.91 -6.18
N THR A 313 5.06 -18.61 -7.35
CA THR A 313 5.64 -17.68 -8.31
C THR A 313 5.07 -16.28 -8.11
N THR A 314 5.93 -15.27 -8.01
CA THR A 314 5.53 -13.85 -8.02
C THR A 314 5.83 -13.19 -9.36
N VAL A 315 4.90 -12.38 -9.86
CA VAL A 315 5.15 -11.53 -11.03
C VAL A 315 5.70 -10.19 -10.57
N LEU A 316 6.93 -9.88 -10.94
CA LEU A 316 7.57 -8.59 -10.76
C LEU A 316 7.36 -7.76 -12.03
N PHE A 317 6.54 -6.73 -11.93
CA PHE A 317 6.09 -5.96 -13.08
C PHE A 317 6.69 -4.55 -13.09
N GLU A 318 7.40 -4.20 -14.18
CA GLU A 318 7.92 -2.85 -14.39
C GLU A 318 7.09 -2.13 -15.46
N GLY A 319 5.92 -1.60 -15.06
CA GLY A 319 4.98 -0.91 -15.95
C GLY A 319 3.88 -0.16 -15.20
N LYS A 320 2.89 0.29 -15.96
CA LYS A 320 1.72 1.02 -15.46
C LYS A 320 0.44 0.28 -15.88
N PRO A 321 -0.70 0.49 -15.20
CA PRO A 321 -1.97 -0.13 -15.58
C PRO A 321 -2.49 0.33 -16.95
N ILE A 322 -2.05 1.51 -17.40
CA ILE A 322 -2.37 2.12 -18.70
C ILE A 322 -1.08 2.67 -19.33
N GLY A 323 -1.04 2.72 -20.67
CA GLY A 323 0.09 3.30 -21.40
C GLY A 323 1.38 2.47 -21.42
N THR A 324 1.29 1.15 -21.08
CA THR A 324 2.43 0.22 -21.16
C THR A 324 2.04 -1.17 -21.71
N PRO A 325 1.51 -1.28 -22.93
CA PRO A 325 1.25 -0.21 -23.90
C PRO A 325 -0.12 0.44 -23.79
N ASP A 326 -1.14 -0.24 -23.22
CA ASP A 326 -2.56 0.16 -23.21
C ASP A 326 -3.28 -0.24 -21.92
N ALA A 327 -4.61 -0.13 -21.90
CA ALA A 327 -5.46 -0.52 -20.77
C ALA A 327 -5.57 -2.04 -20.58
N GLY A 328 -5.19 -2.84 -21.56
CA GLY A 328 -5.15 -4.30 -21.50
C GLY A 328 -3.92 -4.87 -20.79
N THR A 329 -2.98 -4.04 -20.38
CA THR A 329 -1.69 -4.47 -19.84
C THR A 329 -1.81 -5.44 -18.66
N PHE A 330 -2.66 -5.17 -17.69
CA PHE A 330 -2.82 -6.05 -16.53
C PHE A 330 -3.42 -7.41 -16.92
N TRP A 331 -4.37 -7.39 -17.85
CA TRP A 331 -5.03 -8.60 -18.35
C TRP A 331 -4.07 -9.44 -19.21
N ARG A 332 -3.22 -8.79 -20.02
CA ARG A 332 -2.12 -9.42 -20.72
C ARG A 332 -1.18 -10.16 -19.78
N VAL A 333 -0.74 -9.49 -18.72
CA VAL A 333 0.15 -10.09 -17.70
C VAL A 333 -0.54 -11.29 -17.03
N ALA A 334 -1.81 -11.12 -16.64
CA ALA A 334 -2.58 -12.17 -16.00
C ALA A 334 -2.76 -13.41 -16.88
N ALA A 335 -3.10 -13.22 -18.15
CA ALA A 335 -3.27 -14.29 -19.12
C ALA A 335 -1.93 -14.97 -19.46
N LYS A 336 -0.90 -14.17 -19.81
CA LYS A 336 0.39 -14.66 -20.26
C LYS A 336 1.10 -15.50 -19.21
N HIS A 337 1.05 -15.08 -17.96
CA HIS A 337 1.74 -15.75 -16.85
C HIS A 337 0.82 -16.67 -16.05
N LYS A 338 -0.42 -16.91 -16.53
CA LYS A 338 -1.39 -17.82 -15.91
C LYS A 338 -1.65 -17.48 -14.43
N VAL A 339 -1.82 -16.18 -14.15
CA VAL A 339 -1.98 -15.66 -12.79
C VAL A 339 -3.24 -16.24 -12.15
N ASN A 340 -3.10 -16.74 -10.93
CA ASN A 340 -4.20 -17.26 -10.12
C ASN A 340 -4.83 -16.18 -9.24
N VAL A 341 -4.01 -15.27 -8.73
CA VAL A 341 -4.45 -14.18 -7.87
C VAL A 341 -3.82 -12.88 -8.35
N MET A 342 -4.65 -11.88 -8.53
CA MET A 342 -4.22 -10.51 -8.81
C MET A 342 -4.54 -9.61 -7.62
N PHE A 343 -3.64 -8.70 -7.30
CA PHE A 343 -3.84 -7.69 -6.27
C PHE A 343 -3.43 -6.31 -6.80
N THR A 344 -4.34 -5.33 -6.71
CA THR A 344 -4.06 -3.97 -7.16
C THR A 344 -4.82 -2.93 -6.32
N ALA A 345 -4.63 -1.64 -6.63
CA ALA A 345 -5.38 -0.56 -6.00
C ALA A 345 -6.62 -0.18 -6.82
N PRO A 346 -7.72 0.27 -6.19
CA PRO A 346 -8.89 0.79 -6.90
C PRO A 346 -8.57 1.90 -7.91
N THR A 347 -7.57 2.75 -7.61
CA THR A 347 -7.07 3.78 -8.53
C THR A 347 -6.63 3.21 -9.88
N ALA A 348 -6.00 2.03 -9.90
CA ALA A 348 -5.57 1.39 -11.14
C ALA A 348 -6.79 0.96 -11.99
N LEU A 349 -7.81 0.38 -11.35
CA LEU A 349 -9.05 -0.01 -12.02
C LEU A 349 -9.82 1.20 -12.56
N ARG A 350 -9.87 2.31 -11.80
CA ARG A 350 -10.45 3.57 -12.30
C ARG A 350 -9.69 4.12 -13.49
N ALA A 351 -8.36 4.04 -13.48
CA ALA A 351 -7.54 4.47 -14.60
C ALA A 351 -7.82 3.63 -15.85
N ILE A 352 -7.95 2.31 -15.70
CA ILE A 352 -8.33 1.40 -16.79
C ILE A 352 -9.72 1.76 -17.29
N LYS A 353 -10.75 1.82 -16.43
CA LYS A 353 -12.13 2.15 -16.80
C LYS A 353 -12.24 3.50 -17.53
N ARG A 354 -11.45 4.49 -17.16
CA ARG A 354 -11.46 5.80 -17.82
C ARG A 354 -11.01 5.74 -19.28
N VAL A 355 -10.09 4.85 -19.62
CA VAL A 355 -9.52 4.68 -20.97
C VAL A 355 -10.30 3.62 -21.76
N ASP A 356 -10.78 2.60 -21.06
CA ASP A 356 -11.51 1.45 -21.58
C ASP A 356 -12.81 1.25 -20.77
N PRO A 357 -13.86 2.07 -21.01
CA PRO A 357 -15.08 2.08 -20.19
C PRO A 357 -15.85 0.77 -20.17
N ASP A 358 -15.84 0.05 -21.29
CA ASP A 358 -16.56 -1.21 -21.50
C ASP A 358 -15.69 -2.44 -21.27
N LEU A 359 -14.42 -2.24 -20.88
CA LEU A 359 -13.39 -3.26 -20.63
C LEU A 359 -13.12 -4.16 -21.84
N ASP A 360 -13.19 -3.60 -23.06
CA ASP A 360 -12.95 -4.31 -24.32
C ASP A 360 -11.54 -4.89 -24.42
N GLU A 361 -10.56 -4.21 -23.80
CA GLU A 361 -9.19 -4.71 -23.74
C GLU A 361 -9.10 -5.99 -22.88
N MET A 362 -9.89 -6.09 -21.79
CA MET A 362 -9.95 -7.31 -20.96
C MET A 362 -10.49 -8.50 -21.77
N GLU A 363 -11.46 -8.27 -22.65
CA GLU A 363 -12.11 -9.33 -23.44
C GLU A 363 -11.14 -10.06 -24.39
N LYS A 364 -9.99 -9.45 -24.71
CA LYS A 364 -8.98 -10.03 -25.61
C LYS A 364 -8.15 -11.16 -24.97
N TYR A 365 -8.21 -11.31 -23.64
CA TYR A 365 -7.30 -12.18 -22.90
C TYR A 365 -8.00 -13.35 -22.22
N ASP A 366 -7.35 -14.50 -22.16
CA ASP A 366 -7.80 -15.68 -21.41
C ASP A 366 -7.44 -15.52 -19.91
N LEU A 367 -8.44 -15.26 -19.10
CA LEU A 367 -8.31 -15.11 -17.65
C LEU A 367 -8.78 -16.34 -16.88
N SER A 368 -9.01 -17.48 -17.54
CA SER A 368 -9.59 -18.70 -16.94
C SER A 368 -8.83 -19.24 -15.72
N ARG A 369 -7.57 -18.81 -15.50
CA ARG A 369 -6.77 -19.18 -14.32
C ARG A 369 -6.94 -18.21 -13.15
N LEU A 370 -7.49 -17.01 -13.36
CA LEU A 370 -7.65 -15.99 -12.33
C LEU A 370 -8.82 -16.34 -11.39
N ARG A 371 -8.50 -16.63 -10.14
CA ARG A 371 -9.47 -17.03 -9.10
C ARG A 371 -9.99 -15.83 -8.30
N THR A 372 -9.14 -14.82 -8.09
CA THR A 372 -9.47 -13.68 -7.24
C THR A 372 -8.72 -12.43 -7.69
N LEU A 373 -9.41 -11.29 -7.68
CA LEU A 373 -8.84 -9.95 -7.76
C LEU A 373 -9.01 -9.26 -6.40
N PHE A 374 -7.91 -8.99 -5.72
CA PHE A 374 -7.91 -8.25 -4.46
C PHE A 374 -7.68 -6.76 -4.67
N LEU A 375 -8.37 -5.94 -3.88
CA LEU A 375 -8.28 -4.48 -3.91
C LEU A 375 -7.94 -3.95 -2.53
N ALA A 376 -7.00 -2.99 -2.44
CA ALA A 376 -6.70 -2.25 -1.22
C ALA A 376 -5.94 -0.95 -1.49
N GLY A 377 -5.73 -0.17 -0.42
CA GLY A 377 -4.95 1.06 -0.42
C GLY A 377 -5.80 2.32 -0.34
N GLU A 378 -7.05 2.24 -0.75
CA GLU A 378 -8.10 3.24 -0.59
C GLU A 378 -9.46 2.53 -0.66
N ARG A 379 -10.53 3.24 -0.32
CA ARG A 379 -11.87 2.67 -0.45
C ARG A 379 -12.23 2.42 -1.92
N SER A 380 -12.75 1.23 -2.20
CA SER A 380 -13.30 0.91 -3.53
C SER A 380 -14.72 1.43 -3.64
N GLU A 381 -15.02 2.11 -4.75
CA GLU A 381 -16.40 2.48 -5.07
C GLU A 381 -17.21 1.22 -5.43
N PRO A 382 -18.44 1.07 -4.88
CA PRO A 382 -19.27 -0.08 -5.16
C PRO A 382 -19.46 -0.39 -6.66
N GLN A 383 -19.62 0.65 -7.49
CA GLN A 383 -19.80 0.51 -8.94
C GLN A 383 -18.54 -0.09 -9.62
N ILE A 384 -17.34 0.28 -9.17
CA ILE A 384 -16.09 -0.29 -9.70
C ILE A 384 -15.99 -1.76 -9.33
N VAL A 385 -16.25 -2.11 -8.05
CA VAL A 385 -16.22 -3.52 -7.62
C VAL A 385 -17.23 -4.35 -8.42
N SER A 386 -18.47 -3.87 -8.57
CA SER A 386 -19.53 -4.59 -9.31
C SER A 386 -19.17 -4.74 -10.77
N LEU A 387 -18.71 -3.68 -11.46
CA LEU A 387 -18.32 -3.73 -12.86
C LEU A 387 -17.28 -4.81 -13.14
N PHE A 388 -16.16 -4.78 -12.39
CA PHE A 388 -15.10 -5.78 -12.55
C PHE A 388 -15.53 -7.17 -12.11
N GLN A 389 -16.39 -7.29 -11.08
CA GLN A 389 -16.97 -8.58 -10.67
C GLN A 389 -17.81 -9.20 -11.79
N ASP A 390 -18.66 -8.42 -12.45
CA ASP A 390 -19.53 -8.91 -13.53
C ASP A 390 -18.74 -9.39 -14.74
N HIS A 391 -17.68 -8.66 -15.13
CA HIS A 391 -16.79 -9.07 -16.22
C HIS A 391 -15.96 -10.30 -15.86
N LEU A 392 -15.34 -10.33 -14.69
CA LEU A 392 -14.52 -11.47 -14.26
C LEU A 392 -15.35 -12.73 -13.97
N ALA A 393 -16.61 -12.60 -13.57
CA ALA A 393 -17.52 -13.74 -13.41
C ALA A 393 -17.75 -14.51 -14.73
N ARG A 394 -17.62 -13.84 -15.88
CA ARG A 394 -17.77 -14.44 -17.21
C ARG A 394 -16.45 -14.94 -17.80
N LYS A 395 -15.34 -14.22 -17.54
CA LYS A 395 -14.03 -14.43 -18.22
C LYS A 395 -13.01 -15.20 -17.40
N ALA A 396 -13.10 -15.12 -16.08
CA ALA A 396 -12.13 -15.71 -15.19
C ALA A 396 -12.53 -17.14 -14.74
N ALA A 397 -11.79 -17.72 -13.83
CA ALA A 397 -12.10 -19.01 -13.24
C ALA A 397 -13.52 -19.01 -12.63
N LYS A 398 -14.25 -20.14 -12.74
CA LYS A 398 -15.58 -20.26 -12.14
C LYS A 398 -15.54 -19.85 -10.67
N GLY A 399 -16.41 -18.91 -10.30
CA GLY A 399 -16.49 -18.39 -8.94
C GLY A 399 -15.43 -17.34 -8.61
N CYS A 400 -14.74 -16.76 -9.61
CA CYS A 400 -13.82 -15.65 -9.44
C CYS A 400 -14.48 -14.49 -8.69
N LYS A 401 -13.75 -13.91 -7.74
CA LYS A 401 -14.26 -12.85 -6.84
C LYS A 401 -13.38 -11.62 -6.88
N VAL A 402 -14.02 -10.44 -6.80
CA VAL A 402 -13.36 -9.15 -6.56
C VAL A 402 -13.55 -8.80 -5.09
N ILE A 403 -12.48 -8.82 -4.31
CA ILE A 403 -12.51 -8.68 -2.85
C ILE A 403 -11.76 -7.42 -2.43
N ASP A 404 -12.48 -6.49 -1.83
CA ASP A 404 -11.87 -5.34 -1.16
C ASP A 404 -11.42 -5.72 0.26
N HIS A 405 -10.29 -5.14 0.71
CA HIS A 405 -9.74 -5.38 2.04
C HIS A 405 -8.99 -4.14 2.54
N TRP A 406 -8.86 -4.05 3.86
CA TRP A 406 -8.24 -2.88 4.49
C TRP A 406 -7.05 -3.26 5.36
N TRP A 407 -5.99 -2.47 5.27
CA TRP A 407 -4.78 -2.54 6.06
C TRP A 407 -3.91 -1.29 5.91
N SER A 408 -2.82 -1.24 6.66
CA SER A 408 -1.88 -0.12 6.64
C SER A 408 -0.42 -0.61 6.69
N THR A 409 0.51 0.31 6.56
CA THR A 409 1.94 0.04 6.77
C THR A 409 2.21 -0.52 8.17
N GLU A 410 1.47 -0.04 9.15
CA GLU A 410 1.57 -0.43 10.56
C GLU A 410 1.19 -1.89 10.80
N SER A 411 0.20 -2.40 10.08
CA SER A 411 -0.24 -3.80 10.23
C SER A 411 0.63 -4.82 9.48
N GLY A 412 1.18 -4.45 8.32
CA GLY A 412 2.00 -5.33 7.48
C GLY A 412 1.26 -6.48 6.79
N SER A 413 -0.01 -6.68 7.10
CA SER A 413 -0.94 -7.61 6.47
C SER A 413 -2.37 -7.08 6.59
N PRO A 414 -3.34 -7.66 5.86
CA PRO A 414 -4.75 -7.28 5.97
C PRO A 414 -5.29 -7.37 7.40
N ILE A 415 -5.99 -6.31 7.82
CA ILE A 415 -6.70 -6.22 9.09
C ILE A 415 -8.13 -6.72 8.93
N SER A 416 -8.74 -6.39 7.79
CA SER A 416 -10.05 -6.91 7.40
C SER A 416 -10.04 -7.42 5.97
N GLY A 417 -10.94 -8.32 5.65
CA GLY A 417 -11.05 -8.97 4.34
C GLY A 417 -11.95 -10.20 4.41
N LEU A 418 -11.84 -11.06 3.39
CA LEU A 418 -12.53 -12.34 3.34
C LEU A 418 -11.50 -13.46 3.18
N LEU A 419 -11.63 -14.52 4.00
CA LEU A 419 -10.86 -15.75 3.82
C LEU A 419 -11.43 -16.52 2.62
N THR A 420 -10.54 -16.99 1.75
CA THR A 420 -10.92 -17.69 0.53
C THR A 420 -10.44 -19.15 0.50
N ASN A 421 -9.74 -19.60 1.55
CA ASN A 421 -9.25 -20.98 1.67
C ASN A 421 -9.42 -21.51 3.11
N ALA A 422 -9.46 -22.84 3.24
CA ALA A 422 -9.64 -23.53 4.51
C ALA A 422 -8.53 -23.21 5.54
N VAL A 423 -8.90 -23.20 6.82
CA VAL A 423 -8.00 -23.07 7.97
C VAL A 423 -8.26 -24.24 8.92
N HIS A 424 -7.21 -24.94 9.36
CA HIS A 424 -7.29 -26.06 10.32
C HIS A 424 -8.34 -27.14 9.97
N ASN A 425 -8.37 -27.62 8.71
CA ASN A 425 -9.36 -28.61 8.25
C ASN A 425 -10.83 -28.14 8.35
N SER A 426 -11.10 -26.94 8.85
CA SER A 426 -12.39 -26.33 8.65
C SER A 426 -12.48 -25.92 7.19
N VAL A 427 -13.36 -26.58 6.46
CA VAL A 427 -13.73 -26.13 5.13
C VAL A 427 -14.32 -24.74 5.35
N VAL A 428 -13.59 -23.68 5.00
CA VAL A 428 -14.25 -22.42 4.67
C VAL A 428 -15.03 -22.80 3.42
N GLY A 429 -16.29 -23.15 3.57
CA GLY A 429 -17.17 -23.55 2.50
C GLY A 429 -17.19 -22.47 1.40
N GLU A 430 -18.25 -21.86 1.13
CA GLU A 430 -18.27 -20.68 0.29
C GLU A 430 -17.66 -19.49 1.04
N THR A 431 -16.80 -18.70 0.36
CA THR A 431 -16.36 -17.38 0.84
C THR A 431 -17.60 -16.57 1.22
N LEU A 432 -17.53 -15.84 2.34
CA LEU A 432 -18.58 -14.90 2.74
C LEU A 432 -19.03 -14.02 1.56
N PRO A 433 -20.31 -13.63 1.50
CA PRO A 433 -20.84 -12.75 0.45
C PRO A 433 -20.02 -11.47 0.34
N ILE A 434 -19.72 -11.05 -0.90
CA ILE A 434 -19.08 -9.77 -1.16
C ILE A 434 -20.13 -8.68 -0.97
N LYS A 435 -19.78 -7.67 -0.14
CA LYS A 435 -20.57 -6.43 -0.02
C LYS A 435 -19.78 -5.29 -0.66
N PRO A 436 -20.13 -4.85 -1.87
CA PRO A 436 -19.44 -3.74 -2.53
C PRO A 436 -19.39 -2.49 -1.64
N GLY A 437 -18.19 -1.89 -1.53
CA GLY A 437 -17.95 -0.74 -0.63
C GLY A 437 -17.65 -1.10 0.83
N SER A 438 -17.59 -2.40 1.16
CA SER A 438 -17.07 -2.91 2.43
C SER A 438 -15.67 -3.51 2.22
N ALA A 439 -14.82 -3.35 3.21
CA ALA A 439 -13.50 -3.98 3.27
C ALA A 439 -13.52 -5.37 3.94
N GLY A 440 -14.64 -6.09 3.85
CA GLY A 440 -14.82 -7.41 4.46
C GLY A 440 -15.01 -7.35 5.98
N LYS A 441 -14.74 -8.47 6.64
CA LYS A 441 -14.83 -8.60 8.11
C LYS A 441 -13.42 -8.56 8.74
N PRO A 442 -13.31 -8.30 10.06
CA PRO A 442 -12.05 -8.44 10.76
C PRO A 442 -11.42 -9.82 10.53
N LEU A 443 -10.11 -9.85 10.35
CA LEU A 443 -9.34 -11.07 10.09
C LEU A 443 -8.67 -11.58 11.38
N PRO A 444 -8.31 -12.86 11.46
CA PRO A 444 -7.63 -13.45 12.60
C PRO A 444 -6.42 -12.64 13.08
N GLY A 445 -6.34 -12.43 14.40
CA GLY A 445 -5.29 -11.67 15.07
C GLY A 445 -5.53 -10.16 15.20
N TRP A 446 -6.59 -9.62 14.60
CA TRP A 446 -6.86 -8.17 14.61
C TRP A 446 -8.13 -7.83 15.40
N ASN A 447 -7.99 -7.42 16.65
CA ASN A 447 -9.13 -7.04 17.49
C ASN A 447 -9.62 -5.62 17.17
N VAL A 448 -10.37 -5.51 16.08
CA VAL A 448 -10.90 -4.25 15.55
C VAL A 448 -12.11 -3.78 16.37
N LYS A 449 -12.12 -2.49 16.72
CA LYS A 449 -13.22 -1.83 17.40
C LYS A 449 -13.57 -0.52 16.71
N ILE A 450 -14.84 -0.13 16.81
CA ILE A 450 -15.30 1.19 16.41
C ILE A 450 -15.66 1.95 17.68
N VAL A 451 -15.02 3.11 17.89
CA VAL A 451 -15.20 3.89 19.12
C VAL A 451 -15.52 5.34 18.83
N ASN A 452 -16.20 5.99 19.77
CA ASN A 452 -16.38 7.45 19.75
C ASN A 452 -15.07 8.16 20.15
N ASP A 453 -15.09 9.49 20.24
CA ASP A 453 -13.89 10.27 20.58
C ASP A 453 -13.43 10.07 22.05
N ASN A 454 -14.29 9.54 22.91
CA ASN A 454 -13.96 9.18 24.30
C ASN A 454 -13.36 7.76 24.42
N GLY A 455 -13.29 6.99 23.31
CA GLY A 455 -12.81 5.60 23.31
C GLY A 455 -13.85 4.57 23.79
N GLU A 456 -15.13 4.91 23.76
CA GLU A 456 -16.24 4.00 24.05
C GLU A 456 -16.74 3.34 22.78
N GLU A 457 -16.99 2.02 22.80
CA GLU A 457 -17.47 1.28 21.65
C GLU A 457 -18.88 1.77 21.24
N VAL A 458 -19.09 1.94 19.94
CA VAL A 458 -20.37 2.39 19.38
C VAL A 458 -21.15 1.21 18.78
N PRO A 459 -22.49 1.28 18.72
CA PRO A 459 -23.33 0.25 18.12
C PRO A 459 -23.05 0.04 16.61
N ALA A 460 -23.41 -1.13 16.09
CA ALA A 460 -23.36 -1.42 14.65
C ALA A 460 -24.16 -0.39 13.85
N GLY A 461 -23.62 0.05 12.72
CA GLY A 461 -24.18 1.08 11.85
C GLY A 461 -23.83 2.52 12.28
N VAL A 462 -23.22 2.71 13.44
CA VAL A 462 -22.78 4.04 13.91
C VAL A 462 -21.31 4.27 13.50
N MET A 463 -21.06 5.43 12.89
CA MET A 463 -19.71 5.82 12.48
C MET A 463 -18.87 6.26 13.69
N GLY A 464 -17.63 5.75 13.76
CA GLY A 464 -16.67 6.10 14.79
C GLY A 464 -15.23 6.03 14.29
N ASN A 465 -14.29 6.13 15.22
CA ASN A 465 -12.87 5.91 14.95
C ASN A 465 -12.60 4.40 14.91
N ILE A 466 -11.91 3.94 13.89
CA ILE A 466 -11.49 2.54 13.80
C ILE A 466 -10.20 2.39 14.60
N VAL A 467 -10.23 1.52 15.60
CA VAL A 467 -9.10 1.28 16.49
C VAL A 467 -8.82 -0.20 16.64
N ILE A 468 -7.61 -0.56 17.05
CA ILE A 468 -7.21 -1.95 17.26
C ILE A 468 -6.80 -2.13 18.72
N LYS A 469 -7.44 -3.08 19.40
CA LYS A 469 -7.04 -3.47 20.76
C LYS A 469 -5.78 -4.32 20.71
N THR A 470 -4.81 -4.02 21.56
CA THR A 470 -3.55 -4.78 21.67
C THR A 470 -3.75 -6.10 22.44
N PRO A 471 -2.92 -7.13 22.19
CA PRO A 471 -1.79 -7.17 21.24
C PRO A 471 -2.24 -7.11 19.79
N LEU A 472 -1.42 -6.50 18.92
CA LEU A 472 -1.64 -6.54 17.48
C LEU A 472 -1.35 -7.93 16.94
N GLY A 473 -1.92 -8.26 15.78
CA GLY A 473 -1.63 -9.50 15.06
C GLY A 473 -0.12 -9.68 14.78
N PRO A 474 0.33 -10.91 14.46
CA PRO A 474 1.76 -11.22 14.37
C PRO A 474 2.56 -10.32 13.42
N THR A 475 1.95 -9.86 12.33
CA THR A 475 2.60 -8.92 11.39
C THR A 475 2.61 -7.47 11.86
N GLY A 476 1.87 -7.14 12.94
CA GLY A 476 1.77 -5.78 13.45
C GLY A 476 3.09 -5.26 14.03
N PHE A 477 3.31 -3.96 13.90
CA PHE A 477 4.49 -3.31 14.46
C PHE A 477 4.33 -3.07 15.97
N ARG A 478 5.46 -2.97 16.69
CA ARG A 478 5.47 -2.68 18.14
C ARG A 478 6.31 -1.46 18.49
N ARG A 479 7.11 -0.98 17.54
CA ARG A 479 8.07 0.12 17.75
C ARG A 479 8.39 0.83 16.45
N LEU A 480 8.91 2.04 16.58
CA LEU A 480 9.49 2.82 15.49
C LEU A 480 11.02 2.71 15.52
N TRP A 481 11.64 2.91 14.36
CA TRP A 481 13.10 2.97 14.24
C TRP A 481 13.65 4.21 14.94
N ALA A 482 14.73 4.03 15.70
CA ALA A 482 15.40 5.10 16.47
C ALA A 482 14.44 5.89 17.38
N ASP A 483 13.52 5.19 18.04
CA ASP A 483 12.57 5.76 19.00
C ASP A 483 12.93 5.33 20.42
N ASP A 484 13.80 6.08 21.06
CA ASP A 484 14.29 5.79 22.40
C ASP A 484 13.14 5.82 23.43
N GLY A 485 12.99 4.70 24.14
CA GLY A 485 11.91 4.52 25.12
C GLY A 485 10.51 4.47 24.50
N ASN A 486 10.40 4.21 23.19
CA ASN A 486 9.13 4.07 22.46
C ASN A 486 8.20 5.29 22.57
N LYS A 487 8.76 6.47 22.83
CA LYS A 487 8.00 7.71 23.10
C LYS A 487 7.18 8.18 21.91
N ARG A 488 7.77 8.08 20.71
CA ARG A 488 7.10 8.50 19.49
C ARG A 488 6.00 7.53 19.08
N PHE A 489 6.21 6.22 19.28
CA PHE A 489 5.16 5.21 19.12
C PHE A 489 3.98 5.53 20.04
N GLN A 490 4.22 5.71 21.34
CA GLN A 490 3.18 6.02 22.32
C GLN A 490 2.43 7.31 21.96
N SER A 491 3.13 8.39 21.63
CA SER A 491 2.50 9.67 21.31
C SER A 491 1.72 9.67 19.98
N SER A 492 2.18 8.89 19.00
CA SER A 492 1.56 8.88 17.65
C SER A 492 0.39 7.92 17.51
N TYR A 493 0.37 6.82 18.27
CA TYR A 493 -0.58 5.73 18.04
C TYR A 493 -1.41 5.34 19.26
N MET A 494 -0.92 5.58 20.49
CA MET A 494 -1.59 5.10 21.71
C MET A 494 -2.21 6.22 22.54
N LYS A 495 -1.68 7.45 22.46
CA LYS A 495 -2.04 8.57 23.35
C LYS A 495 -3.50 8.97 23.28
N ARG A 496 -4.10 8.98 22.09
CA ARG A 496 -5.47 9.47 21.88
C ARG A 496 -6.50 8.73 22.74
N PHE A 497 -6.32 7.43 22.93
CA PHE A 497 -7.23 6.57 23.69
C PHE A 497 -6.57 6.03 24.98
N ALA A 498 -5.72 6.83 25.62
CA ALA A 498 -5.06 6.56 26.90
C ALA A 498 -4.35 5.18 26.96
N GLY A 499 -3.76 4.72 25.86
CA GLY A 499 -3.07 3.43 25.76
C GLY A 499 -3.97 2.21 25.59
N LYS A 500 -5.30 2.37 25.61
CA LYS A 500 -6.26 1.27 25.48
C LYS A 500 -6.30 0.67 24.07
N TYR A 501 -6.14 1.51 23.06
CA TYR A 501 -6.24 1.15 21.65
C TYR A 501 -5.12 1.79 20.83
N LEU A 502 -4.72 1.09 19.79
CA LEU A 502 -3.94 1.69 18.71
C LEU A 502 -4.89 2.48 17.80
N ASP A 503 -4.62 3.77 17.63
CA ASP A 503 -5.35 4.64 16.71
C ASP A 503 -4.86 4.39 15.28
N THR A 504 -5.74 3.91 14.41
CA THR A 504 -5.41 3.67 12.99
C THR A 504 -5.39 4.96 12.17
N GLY A 505 -6.02 6.02 12.68
CA GLY A 505 -6.28 7.25 11.97
C GLY A 505 -7.36 7.11 10.88
N ASP A 506 -8.09 6.01 10.84
CA ASP A 506 -9.23 5.79 9.95
C ASP A 506 -10.55 5.87 10.71
N ALA A 507 -11.59 6.28 10.02
CA ALA A 507 -12.96 6.33 10.52
C ALA A 507 -13.87 5.45 9.67
N GLY A 508 -14.83 4.81 10.31
CA GLY A 508 -15.75 3.91 9.65
C GLY A 508 -16.79 3.34 10.59
N MET A 509 -17.46 2.30 10.16
CA MET A 509 -18.48 1.59 10.94
C MET A 509 -18.40 0.09 10.68
N VAL A 510 -18.97 -0.69 11.58
CA VAL A 510 -19.28 -2.10 11.37
C VAL A 510 -20.78 -2.22 11.15
N ASP A 511 -21.21 -2.91 10.09
CA ASP A 511 -22.63 -3.14 9.86
C ASP A 511 -23.18 -4.28 10.74
N LYS A 512 -24.49 -4.50 10.70
CA LYS A 512 -25.18 -5.54 11.48
C LYS A 512 -24.73 -6.98 11.19
N ASP A 513 -24.08 -7.21 10.04
CA ASP A 513 -23.54 -8.51 9.65
C ASP A 513 -22.04 -8.63 9.97
N GLY A 514 -21.43 -7.61 10.60
CA GLY A 514 -20.03 -7.60 11.03
C GLY A 514 -19.03 -7.13 9.97
N TYR A 515 -19.50 -6.58 8.84
CA TYR A 515 -18.61 -6.05 7.80
C TYR A 515 -18.14 -4.64 8.13
N ILE A 516 -16.86 -4.39 7.89
CA ILE A 516 -16.21 -3.09 8.09
C ILE A 516 -16.38 -2.23 6.85
N HIS A 517 -16.84 -1.00 7.05
CA HIS A 517 -16.92 0.03 6.03
C HIS A 517 -15.94 1.15 6.40
N ILE A 518 -14.85 1.27 5.64
CA ILE A 518 -13.91 2.37 5.78
C ILE A 518 -14.53 3.60 5.13
N MET A 519 -14.70 4.67 5.89
CA MET A 519 -15.41 5.85 5.40
C MET A 519 -14.46 6.98 5.01
N SER A 520 -13.42 7.26 5.81
CA SER A 520 -12.39 8.26 5.52
C SER A 520 -11.25 8.17 6.53
N ARG A 521 -10.21 9.00 6.33
CA ARG A 521 -9.27 9.32 7.40
C ARG A 521 -9.98 10.15 8.48
N THR A 522 -9.57 10.01 9.74
CA THR A 522 -10.15 10.79 10.84
C THR A 522 -9.93 12.29 10.67
N ASP A 523 -8.83 12.69 10.01
CA ASP A 523 -8.52 14.06 9.66
C ASP A 523 -9.29 14.61 8.43
N ASP A 524 -9.98 13.73 7.69
CA ASP A 524 -10.83 14.08 6.54
C ASP A 524 -12.33 14.05 6.87
N ILE A 525 -12.69 13.83 8.14
CA ILE A 525 -14.09 13.93 8.58
C ILE A 525 -14.49 15.40 8.71
N LEU A 526 -15.64 15.73 8.16
CA LEU A 526 -16.26 17.06 8.27
C LEU A 526 -17.22 17.08 9.44
N ASN A 527 -17.07 18.05 10.34
CA ASN A 527 -18.07 18.36 11.36
C ASN A 527 -19.00 19.44 10.82
N VAL A 528 -20.20 19.05 10.39
CA VAL A 528 -21.20 19.95 9.86
C VAL A 528 -22.37 20.03 10.85
N ALA A 529 -22.55 21.15 11.51
CA ALA A 529 -23.59 21.36 12.51
C ALA A 529 -23.67 20.23 13.57
N GLY A 530 -22.50 19.78 14.07
CA GLY A 530 -22.42 18.71 15.07
C GLY A 530 -22.50 17.28 14.52
N HIS A 531 -22.70 17.10 13.20
CA HIS A 531 -22.72 15.79 12.56
C HIS A 531 -21.38 15.49 11.89
N ARG A 532 -20.90 14.27 12.09
CA ARG A 532 -19.66 13.77 11.43
C ARG A 532 -20.00 13.22 10.06
N LEU A 533 -19.54 13.89 9.02
CA LEU A 533 -19.75 13.49 7.62
C LEU A 533 -18.43 13.00 7.01
N SER A 534 -18.49 11.88 6.30
CA SER A 534 -17.37 11.39 5.54
C SER A 534 -17.25 12.12 4.21
N THR A 535 -16.07 12.65 3.88
CA THR A 535 -15.77 13.20 2.56
C THR A 535 -16.02 12.18 1.47
N SER A 536 -15.63 10.92 1.68
CA SER A 536 -15.80 9.84 0.70
C SER A 536 -17.28 9.51 0.42
N SER A 537 -18.18 9.65 1.40
CA SER A 537 -19.61 9.45 1.14
C SER A 537 -20.17 10.55 0.24
N ILE A 538 -19.72 11.80 0.46
CA ILE A 538 -20.11 12.92 -0.39
C ILE A 538 -19.53 12.76 -1.79
N GLU A 539 -18.25 12.36 -1.88
CA GLU A 539 -17.60 12.07 -3.16
C GLU A 539 -18.33 10.98 -3.96
N GLN A 540 -18.81 9.93 -3.30
CA GLN A 540 -19.61 8.89 -3.97
C GLN A 540 -20.91 9.44 -4.55
N ALA A 541 -21.61 10.30 -3.82
CA ALA A 541 -22.82 10.94 -4.33
C ALA A 541 -22.52 11.89 -5.50
N ILE A 542 -21.32 12.49 -5.55
CA ILE A 542 -20.87 13.33 -6.66
C ILE A 542 -20.50 12.48 -7.88
N ILE A 543 -19.70 11.41 -7.67
CA ILE A 543 -19.22 10.52 -8.75
C ILE A 543 -20.38 9.73 -9.41
N SER A 544 -21.52 9.56 -8.71
CA SER A 544 -22.69 8.94 -9.33
C SER A 544 -23.34 9.79 -10.43
N HIS A 545 -22.90 11.02 -10.62
CA HIS A 545 -23.34 11.87 -11.72
C HIS A 545 -22.57 11.56 -13.00
N ASP A 546 -23.27 11.32 -14.11
CA ASP A 546 -22.68 10.83 -15.37
C ASP A 546 -21.59 11.74 -15.96
N ASP A 547 -21.71 13.04 -15.71
CA ASP A 547 -20.75 14.03 -16.21
C ASP A 547 -19.49 14.18 -15.35
N VAL A 548 -19.40 13.47 -14.22
CA VAL A 548 -18.26 13.55 -13.30
C VAL A 548 -17.30 12.39 -13.51
N ALA A 549 -16.06 12.72 -13.91
CA ALA A 549 -14.99 11.72 -14.03
C ALA A 549 -14.24 11.49 -12.71
N GLU A 550 -14.07 12.55 -11.90
CA GLU A 550 -13.34 12.49 -10.66
C GLU A 550 -13.73 13.64 -9.74
N CYS A 551 -13.69 13.41 -8.43
CA CYS A 551 -13.87 14.50 -7.46
C CYS A 551 -13.01 14.30 -6.21
N ALA A 552 -12.82 15.41 -5.48
CA ALA A 552 -12.23 15.43 -4.15
C ALA A 552 -13.02 16.43 -3.27
N VAL A 553 -13.41 16.01 -2.08
CA VAL A 553 -14.16 16.84 -1.13
C VAL A 553 -13.27 17.18 0.06
N VAL A 554 -13.29 18.46 0.45
CA VAL A 554 -12.64 18.99 1.66
C VAL A 554 -13.61 19.88 2.43
N GLY A 555 -13.28 20.26 3.69
CA GLY A 555 -14.07 21.19 4.48
C GLY A 555 -13.62 22.63 4.27
N ILE A 556 -14.59 23.54 4.11
CA ILE A 556 -14.38 24.98 4.31
C ILE A 556 -14.85 25.32 5.73
N PRO A 557 -14.08 26.08 6.52
CA PRO A 557 -14.57 26.63 7.79
C PRO A 557 -15.85 27.46 7.60
N ASP A 558 -16.84 27.26 8.47
CA ASP A 558 -18.09 28.00 8.52
C ASP A 558 -18.45 28.32 9.98
N ASP A 559 -18.70 29.58 10.29
CA ASP A 559 -18.91 30.07 11.67
C ASP A 559 -20.16 29.47 12.35
N LEU A 560 -21.17 29.08 11.57
CA LEU A 560 -22.41 28.52 12.10
C LEU A 560 -22.42 26.99 12.13
N LYS A 561 -21.81 26.35 11.15
CA LYS A 561 -21.87 24.89 10.96
C LYS A 561 -20.57 24.18 11.27
N GLY A 562 -19.50 24.90 11.62
CA GLY A 562 -18.17 24.38 11.81
C GLY A 562 -17.46 24.16 10.47
N HIS A 563 -18.02 23.32 9.60
CA HIS A 563 -17.52 23.11 8.23
C HIS A 563 -18.68 23.04 7.23
N LEU A 564 -18.38 23.42 5.99
CA LEU A 564 -19.19 23.12 4.82
C LEU A 564 -18.38 22.26 3.84
N PRO A 565 -18.99 21.22 3.23
CA PRO A 565 -18.32 20.45 2.19
C PRO A 565 -18.02 21.31 0.97
N PHE A 566 -16.81 21.18 0.41
CA PHE A 566 -16.35 21.86 -0.79
C PHE A 566 -15.77 20.87 -1.76
N ALA A 567 -16.18 20.89 -3.03
CA ALA A 567 -15.79 19.90 -4.03
C ALA A 567 -14.86 20.48 -5.11
N PHE A 568 -13.80 19.73 -5.44
CA PHE A 568 -13.05 19.84 -6.68
C PHE A 568 -13.53 18.72 -7.60
N ILE A 569 -13.88 19.08 -8.85
CA ILE A 569 -14.50 18.15 -9.80
C ILE A 569 -13.78 18.21 -11.14
N THR A 570 -13.45 17.04 -11.69
CA THR A 570 -13.03 16.88 -13.06
C THR A 570 -14.19 16.27 -13.85
N LEU A 571 -14.58 16.90 -14.94
CA LEU A 571 -15.68 16.46 -15.80
C LEU A 571 -15.23 15.36 -16.76
N SER A 572 -16.16 14.48 -17.16
CA SER A 572 -15.96 13.48 -18.20
C SER A 572 -15.76 14.13 -19.55
N ALA A 573 -14.74 13.69 -20.31
CA ALA A 573 -14.36 14.34 -21.57
C ALA A 573 -15.37 14.15 -22.70
N HIS A 574 -16.19 13.09 -22.67
CA HIS A 574 -17.16 12.78 -23.71
C HIS A 574 -18.33 11.96 -23.18
N HIS A 575 -19.54 12.48 -23.28
CA HIS A 575 -20.72 11.67 -23.47
C HIS A 575 -21.09 11.70 -24.95
N HIS A 576 -20.92 10.58 -25.67
CA HIS A 576 -21.38 10.37 -27.06
C HIS A 576 -20.91 11.42 -28.08
N GLY A 577 -19.63 11.81 -28.08
CA GLY A 577 -19.05 12.62 -29.17
C GLY A 577 -19.54 14.06 -29.25
N LYS A 578 -20.19 14.61 -28.24
CA LYS A 578 -20.54 16.03 -28.11
C LYS A 578 -19.77 16.68 -26.99
N GLU A 579 -19.13 17.83 -27.26
CA GLU A 579 -18.63 18.71 -26.21
C GLU A 579 -19.80 19.08 -25.27
N VAL A 580 -19.80 18.57 -24.07
CA VAL A 580 -20.83 18.86 -23.08
C VAL A 580 -20.56 20.25 -22.52
N LYS A 581 -21.30 21.24 -22.99
CA LYS A 581 -21.39 22.55 -22.34
C LYS A 581 -22.35 22.45 -21.17
N ILE A 582 -21.86 22.05 -20.01
CA ILE A 582 -22.67 22.03 -18.80
C ILE A 582 -22.69 23.44 -18.21
N ASN A 583 -23.91 23.92 -17.92
CA ASN A 583 -24.08 25.13 -17.13
C ASN A 583 -23.66 24.79 -15.69
N ASP A 584 -22.59 25.41 -15.19
CA ASP A 584 -22.00 25.13 -13.88
C ASP A 584 -23.04 25.23 -12.73
N GLU A 585 -24.04 26.11 -12.82
CA GLU A 585 -25.14 26.21 -11.84
C GLU A 585 -26.09 25.02 -11.90
N THR A 586 -26.32 24.46 -13.07
CA THR A 586 -27.17 23.28 -13.25
C THR A 586 -26.50 22.06 -12.65
N LEU A 587 -25.25 21.81 -12.98
CA LEU A 587 -24.44 20.74 -12.43
C LEU A 587 -24.37 20.83 -10.89
N PHE A 588 -24.16 22.03 -10.33
CA PHE A 588 -24.14 22.25 -8.88
C PHE A 588 -25.47 21.88 -8.21
N LYS A 589 -26.59 22.21 -8.85
CA LYS A 589 -27.94 21.86 -8.36
C LYS A 589 -28.17 20.36 -8.42
N GLU A 590 -27.81 19.71 -9.51
CA GLU A 590 -27.97 18.26 -9.72
C GLU A 590 -27.12 17.46 -8.74
N ILE A 591 -25.85 17.83 -8.59
CA ILE A 591 -24.95 17.23 -7.59
C ILE A 591 -25.51 17.42 -6.17
N ASN A 592 -25.95 18.62 -5.81
CA ASN A 592 -26.55 18.83 -4.48
C ASN A 592 -27.87 18.09 -4.29
N ALA A 593 -28.65 17.87 -5.34
CA ALA A 593 -29.85 17.02 -5.29
C ALA A 593 -29.46 15.55 -5.02
N SER A 594 -28.43 15.02 -5.70
CA SER A 594 -27.89 13.69 -5.45
C SER A 594 -27.37 13.55 -4.01
N ILE A 595 -26.60 14.52 -3.51
CA ILE A 595 -26.09 14.52 -2.13
C ILE A 595 -27.23 14.53 -1.12
N ARG A 596 -28.25 15.37 -1.33
CA ARG A 596 -29.42 15.45 -0.44
C ARG A 596 -30.21 14.17 -0.41
N HIS A 597 -30.36 13.52 -1.57
CA HIS A 597 -31.05 12.23 -1.67
C HIS A 597 -30.31 11.10 -0.96
N ASN A 598 -28.99 11.00 -1.20
CA ASN A 598 -28.19 9.87 -0.72
C ASN A 598 -27.69 10.01 0.73
N ILE A 599 -27.49 11.26 1.21
CA ILE A 599 -26.85 11.52 2.51
C ILE A 599 -27.74 12.40 3.40
N GLY A 600 -28.39 13.40 2.81
CA GLY A 600 -29.22 14.37 3.52
C GLY A 600 -28.78 15.82 3.27
N GLY A 601 -29.68 16.77 3.53
CA GLY A 601 -29.47 18.20 3.26
C GLY A 601 -28.31 18.83 4.03
N ILE A 602 -27.88 18.20 5.13
CA ILE A 602 -26.76 18.64 5.95
C ILE A 602 -25.41 18.53 5.21
N ALA A 603 -25.30 17.59 4.28
CA ALA A 603 -24.09 17.32 3.48
C ALA A 603 -24.00 18.16 2.21
N ALA A 604 -24.94 19.08 1.99
CA ALA A 604 -24.95 19.93 0.79
C ALA A 604 -23.65 20.75 0.66
N LEU A 605 -23.14 20.87 -0.56
CA LEU A 605 -21.90 21.58 -0.85
C LEU A 605 -22.04 23.09 -0.56
N GLY A 606 -21.05 23.64 0.10
CA GLY A 606 -20.90 25.09 0.27
C GLY A 606 -20.22 25.77 -0.91
N GLY A 607 -19.63 24.98 -1.83
CA GLY A 607 -19.01 25.47 -3.05
C GLY A 607 -18.41 24.36 -3.89
N MET A 608 -18.08 24.67 -5.16
CA MET A 608 -17.55 23.72 -6.13
C MET A 608 -16.63 24.42 -7.13
N ILE A 609 -15.52 23.78 -7.47
CA ILE A 609 -14.63 24.17 -8.57
C ILE A 609 -14.58 23.01 -9.57
N CYS A 610 -14.85 23.29 -10.84
CA CYS A 610 -14.71 22.34 -11.94
C CYS A 610 -13.48 22.68 -12.76
N GLY A 611 -12.62 21.69 -13.06
CA GLY A 611 -11.45 21.88 -13.90
C GLY A 611 -10.69 20.58 -14.13
N THR A 612 -9.86 20.56 -15.17
CA THR A 612 -8.93 19.45 -15.41
C THR A 612 -7.59 19.76 -14.72
N GLY A 613 -6.93 18.73 -14.17
CA GLY A 613 -5.61 18.90 -13.54
C GLY A 613 -5.59 19.73 -12.26
N ILE A 614 -6.71 19.81 -11.51
CA ILE A 614 -6.82 20.55 -10.24
C ILE A 614 -6.90 19.65 -9.00
N ILE A 615 -6.86 18.34 -9.16
CA ILE A 615 -6.90 17.38 -8.06
C ILE A 615 -5.52 16.75 -7.91
N PRO A 616 -4.67 17.26 -6.98
CA PRO A 616 -3.32 16.75 -6.80
C PRO A 616 -3.34 15.36 -6.16
N LYS A 617 -2.46 14.50 -6.68
CA LYS A 617 -2.33 13.10 -6.25
C LYS A 617 -0.91 12.78 -5.84
N THR A 618 -0.78 11.77 -5.01
CA THR A 618 0.51 11.10 -4.82
C THR A 618 0.82 10.23 -6.05
N ARG A 619 2.09 9.84 -6.20
CA ARG A 619 2.51 8.89 -7.25
C ARG A 619 1.85 7.51 -7.15
N SER A 620 1.28 7.18 -6.00
CA SER A 620 0.42 6.00 -5.81
C SER A 620 -1.05 6.25 -6.15
N GLY A 621 -1.40 7.41 -6.69
CA GLY A 621 -2.75 7.78 -7.10
C GLY A 621 -3.66 8.33 -6.00
N LYS A 622 -3.20 8.40 -4.74
CA LYS A 622 -4.01 8.91 -3.62
C LYS A 622 -4.17 10.43 -3.70
N THR A 623 -5.39 10.92 -3.59
CA THR A 623 -5.70 12.36 -3.53
C THR A 623 -5.05 13.03 -2.31
N LEU A 624 -4.40 14.16 -2.54
CA LEU A 624 -3.74 14.97 -1.51
C LEU A 624 -4.74 15.95 -0.86
N ARG A 625 -5.76 15.41 -0.16
CA ARG A 625 -6.83 16.23 0.48
C ARG A 625 -6.29 17.27 1.44
N ARG A 626 -5.21 16.98 2.18
CA ARG A 626 -4.58 17.97 3.06
C ARG A 626 -4.14 19.22 2.31
N VAL A 627 -3.53 19.05 1.14
CA VAL A 627 -3.09 20.18 0.31
C VAL A 627 -4.30 20.99 -0.17
N LEU A 628 -5.34 20.30 -0.68
CA LEU A 628 -6.57 20.97 -1.11
C LEU A 628 -7.27 21.71 0.04
N ARG A 629 -7.30 21.12 1.24
CA ARG A 629 -7.87 21.75 2.45
C ARG A 629 -7.10 23.03 2.81
N GLU A 630 -5.77 22.97 2.91
CA GLU A 630 -4.94 24.15 3.20
C GLU A 630 -5.13 25.25 2.16
N LEU A 631 -5.25 24.92 0.87
CA LEU A 631 -5.53 25.88 -0.19
C LEU A 631 -6.89 26.58 0.01
N VAL A 632 -7.94 25.80 0.27
CA VAL A 632 -9.30 26.32 0.49
C VAL A 632 -9.38 27.14 1.76
N GLU A 633 -8.74 26.72 2.86
CA GLU A 633 -8.67 27.47 4.12
C GLU A 633 -7.95 28.82 3.94
N ASN A 634 -6.83 28.84 3.24
CA ASN A 634 -6.12 30.08 2.91
C ASN A 634 -6.99 30.99 2.03
N GLY A 635 -7.56 30.44 0.96
CA GLY A 635 -8.44 31.19 0.05
C GLY A 635 -9.67 31.77 0.75
N SER A 636 -10.28 31.04 1.69
CA SER A 636 -11.43 31.51 2.48
C SER A 636 -11.10 32.70 3.38
N LYS A 637 -9.84 32.86 3.78
CA LYS A 637 -9.32 33.97 4.57
C LYS A 637 -8.78 35.14 3.71
N GLY A 638 -8.83 34.99 2.36
CA GLY A 638 -8.23 35.96 1.43
C GLY A 638 -6.69 35.88 1.39
N GLU A 639 -6.10 34.80 1.86
CA GLU A 639 -4.66 34.60 1.94
C GLU A 639 -4.17 33.76 0.75
N ASP A 640 -3.14 34.22 0.05
CA ASP A 640 -2.46 33.47 -1.03
C ASP A 640 -1.13 32.89 -0.51
N LYS A 641 -1.19 32.06 0.53
CA LYS A 641 -0.01 31.43 1.12
C LYS A 641 0.37 30.16 0.35
N ALA A 642 1.67 29.95 0.18
CA ALA A 642 2.19 28.69 -0.32
C ALA A 642 1.91 27.56 0.67
N VAL A 643 1.38 26.44 0.18
CA VAL A 643 1.16 25.23 0.96
C VAL A 643 2.35 24.29 0.86
N ALA A 644 2.59 23.53 1.91
CA ALA A 644 3.65 22.54 1.89
C ALA A 644 3.27 21.37 0.96
N ILE A 645 3.93 21.28 -0.17
CA ILE A 645 3.72 20.20 -1.15
C ILE A 645 4.45 18.95 -0.68
N PRO A 646 3.75 17.83 -0.45
CA PRO A 646 4.40 16.56 -0.11
C PRO A 646 5.28 16.10 -1.28
N ALA A 647 6.46 15.58 -0.99
CA ALA A 647 7.35 15.04 -2.02
C ALA A 647 6.82 13.78 -2.72
N THR A 648 5.73 13.21 -2.19
CA THR A 648 4.98 12.12 -2.81
C THR A 648 4.06 12.59 -3.93
N VAL A 649 3.93 13.91 -4.15
CA VAL A 649 3.11 14.44 -5.24
C VAL A 649 3.60 13.91 -6.59
N GLU A 650 2.66 13.53 -7.43
CA GLU A 650 2.95 13.05 -8.78
C GLU A 650 3.42 14.17 -9.68
N ASP A 651 2.69 15.29 -9.67
CA ASP A 651 3.03 16.51 -10.42
C ASP A 651 2.72 17.75 -9.55
N ALA A 652 3.75 18.52 -9.26
CA ALA A 652 3.63 19.75 -8.47
C ALA A 652 2.83 20.85 -9.20
N LYS A 653 2.80 20.84 -10.55
CA LYS A 653 2.02 21.79 -11.33
C LYS A 653 0.53 21.71 -11.03
N VAL A 654 0.01 20.53 -10.75
CA VAL A 654 -1.39 20.31 -10.38
C VAL A 654 -1.75 21.06 -9.08
N VAL A 655 -0.81 21.18 -8.14
CA VAL A 655 -1.02 21.98 -6.92
C VAL A 655 -1.08 23.46 -7.23
N ASP A 656 -0.23 23.95 -8.13
CA ASP A 656 -0.23 25.35 -8.55
C ASP A 656 -1.53 25.72 -9.28
N GLU A 657 -2.03 24.80 -10.13
CA GLU A 657 -3.30 25.00 -10.83
C GLU A 657 -4.50 24.97 -9.85
N ALA A 658 -4.50 24.05 -8.88
CA ALA A 658 -5.50 24.05 -7.81
C ALA A 658 -5.48 25.37 -7.00
N ARG A 659 -4.28 25.88 -6.68
CA ARG A 659 -4.12 27.15 -5.97
C ARG A 659 -4.68 28.34 -6.75
N LYS A 660 -4.38 28.43 -8.06
CA LYS A 660 -4.93 29.47 -8.93
C LYS A 660 -6.46 29.40 -8.99
N ALA A 661 -7.01 28.18 -9.14
CA ALA A 661 -8.44 27.97 -9.21
C ALA A 661 -9.15 28.37 -7.91
N VAL A 662 -8.58 28.02 -6.74
CA VAL A 662 -9.09 28.43 -5.42
C VAL A 662 -9.06 29.95 -5.24
N LYS A 663 -7.96 30.59 -5.63
CA LYS A 663 -7.83 32.04 -5.57
C LYS A 663 -8.92 32.75 -6.38
N VAL A 664 -9.10 32.35 -7.64
CA VAL A 664 -10.14 32.93 -8.53
C VAL A 664 -11.54 32.70 -7.91
N TYR A 665 -11.80 31.51 -7.37
CA TYR A 665 -13.07 31.19 -6.72
C TYR A 665 -13.43 32.16 -5.59
N PHE A 666 -12.50 32.40 -4.67
CA PHE A 666 -12.80 33.27 -3.51
C PHE A 666 -12.80 34.75 -3.87
N GLU A 667 -12.02 35.20 -4.86
CA GLU A 667 -12.07 36.58 -5.38
C GLU A 667 -13.44 36.89 -6.05
N GLU A 668 -13.97 35.97 -6.86
CA GLU A 668 -15.28 36.13 -7.50
C GLU A 668 -16.43 36.03 -6.48
N ARG A 669 -16.31 35.14 -5.49
CA ARG A 669 -17.27 35.05 -4.39
C ARG A 669 -17.32 36.33 -3.56
N GLY A 670 -16.19 36.96 -3.27
CA GLY A 670 -16.09 38.23 -2.58
C GLY A 670 -16.79 39.35 -3.33
N ARG A 671 -16.73 39.34 -4.66
CA ARG A 671 -17.39 40.35 -5.53
C ARG A 671 -18.91 40.11 -5.67
N SER A 672 -19.37 38.85 -5.63
CA SER A 672 -20.77 38.48 -5.91
C SER A 672 -21.67 38.49 -4.68
N GLY A 673 -21.13 38.42 -3.45
CA GLY A 673 -21.89 38.30 -2.21
C GLY A 673 -22.79 37.06 -2.06
N LYS A 674 -22.74 36.14 -3.04
CA LYS A 674 -23.58 34.93 -3.10
C LYS A 674 -22.89 33.72 -2.46
N LYS A 675 -23.58 33.03 -1.56
CA LYS A 675 -23.20 31.69 -1.11
C LYS A 675 -23.48 30.68 -2.25
N GLY A 676 -22.51 29.83 -2.58
CA GLY A 676 -22.68 28.75 -3.57
C GLY A 676 -22.33 29.13 -5.02
N VAL A 677 -21.28 29.90 -5.25
CA VAL A 677 -20.80 30.21 -6.61
C VAL A 677 -20.00 29.01 -7.12
N VAL A 678 -20.28 28.62 -8.37
CA VAL A 678 -19.51 27.62 -9.12
C VAL A 678 -18.60 28.36 -10.11
N ILE A 679 -17.32 28.07 -10.07
CA ILE A 679 -16.37 28.69 -10.99
C ILE A 679 -15.69 27.62 -11.81
N LYS A 680 -15.64 27.84 -13.11
CA LYS A 680 -14.90 27.02 -14.05
C LYS A 680 -13.48 27.57 -14.16
N ALA A 681 -12.49 26.84 -13.68
CA ALA A 681 -11.12 27.18 -13.92
C ALA A 681 -10.86 27.09 -15.43
N LYS A 682 -10.64 28.22 -16.10
CA LYS A 682 -10.09 28.25 -17.45
C LYS A 682 -8.61 27.98 -17.35
N LEU A 683 -8.22 26.77 -17.71
CA LEU A 683 -6.83 26.35 -17.89
C LEU A 683 -6.46 26.37 -19.37
#